data_b656f39f0b82bfc8d6436bf2e594f2f3
#
_entry.id   b656f39f0b82bfc8d6436bf2e594f2f3
#
_cell.length_a   1.000
_cell.length_b   1.000
_cell.length_c   1.000
_cell.angle_alpha   90.00
_cell.angle_beta   90.00
_cell.angle_gamma   90.00
#
_symmetry.space_group_name_H-M   'P 1'
#
loop_
_entity.id
_entity.type
_entity.pdbx_description
1 polymer ?
#
loop_
_entity_poly.entity_id
_entity_poly.type
_entity_poly.pdbx_seq_one_letter_code
_entity_poly.pdbx_strand_id
1 'polypeptide(L)'
;MLEQITDQDIRSQVETLLLNDTQREQFMQQSASDTLEPGTVINRIRIEKLLGQGGMGSVYLGFDEKLERQVAIKSIRPEHLQNPATQQRFEREAQILSKINHPSICQLYDYLETDDGDFLVLEYIQGKPLYQVPLSETQKLSALAELAAALAVAHEHGIVHRDLKPDNIMITDSGQLKVLDFGIAQSLSTPKTLNDPVATSTPSKDSQLTQQGSLVGTIRYMSPEQAKGEVIGTASDLYALGIIAQEVFSHQAAYAVMETEQLLADVQQGKRLESANLPGALQNLIDDLTQLQPQDRPTALVAAQRFCDILLAPKVKRQKRIKWGIAVAIIALLAVLMWQWLQMGAQANRNQLINDYENQINDLVKQADQIYVLPIHPVGQEISQILQQGELLYANIYNDAVLTDTDKNRLLGLIMLRAEYFAEAIPLLQQGQAENTLLAEAWTKLYIEKASAFSDQHGYEQAMSDPNLQQNFLQPALQHIQLAAAETGTTDPLLQAFVLTQTESLESGLQAVNQLLAEKQWNKDAVNLKALILSASMQNAQQKGQWEAAKDYALLTAETYQRSTAMARSYPPGYESLCYTYLGLMTDGIQRSGEQVKEFAESAIQACENALQTLPENRYPKFLLSRIYLMQARWALSYGNDVQTPLAQAKHWHQEAAALDDVFTFTWTQALLAATEASYLTLRGNDALPLLEQAVGWFEQLLPLESPYRPYVVSDMLLVLSQQAHELITQGRNPEATYARAQQLYDEIMLTPDLLVNEQWGLLNNMAQVYWVELNHQFILDQDIRPLAQRLVAFLNPADNQLIDDPHQLINLANTHLLMANYLHRQQLSYTEHMNLAEEYINQALQINTTHPSILISKAQLMTLQEATGDRNYQAANDLFAQALAVFPEQPYHLQSWANSLLLQAQNSEDNQSDEALLRAQEAITKALTIDPKNPFFQHTQAAINAWQQSTNH
;
A
#
# COMPACT_ATOMS: atom_id res chain seq x y z
N MET A 1 -15.72 39.92 -57.99
CA MET A 1 -16.47 40.69 -56.98
C MET A 1 -15.58 41.75 -56.29
N LEU A 2 -14.32 41.43 -55.88
CA LEU A 2 -13.41 42.40 -55.26
C LEU A 2 -12.95 43.56 -56.23
N GLU A 3 -12.94 43.33 -57.50
CA GLU A 3 -12.56 44.37 -58.50
C GLU A 3 -13.61 45.45 -58.73
N GLN A 4 -14.80 45.29 -58.17
CA GLN A 4 -15.92 46.25 -58.28
C GLN A 4 -16.05 47.16 -57.05
N ILE A 5 -15.22 47.01 -56.03
CA ILE A 5 -15.23 47.82 -54.81
C ILE A 5 -14.20 48.93 -54.98
N THR A 6 -14.71 50.15 -55.12
CA THR A 6 -13.92 51.36 -55.35
C THR A 6 -13.39 52.04 -54.07
N ASP A 7 -13.86 51.58 -52.90
CA ASP A 7 -13.44 52.11 -51.61
C ASP A 7 -12.33 51.18 -51.05
N GLN A 8 -11.14 51.73 -50.85
CA GLN A 8 -9.96 51.01 -50.46
C GLN A 8 -10.01 50.44 -49.04
N ASP A 9 -10.75 51.08 -48.13
CA ASP A 9 -10.93 50.62 -46.74
C ASP A 9 -11.90 49.45 -46.71
N ILE A 10 -13.02 49.51 -47.45
CA ILE A 10 -13.99 48.40 -47.56
C ILE A 10 -13.36 47.21 -48.28
N ARG A 11 -12.54 47.45 -49.29
CA ARG A 11 -11.82 46.36 -49.99
C ARG A 11 -10.85 45.63 -49.05
N SER A 12 -10.07 46.38 -48.25
CA SER A 12 -9.16 45.82 -47.25
C SER A 12 -9.88 45.03 -46.18
N GLN A 13 -11.05 45.50 -45.71
CA GLN A 13 -11.87 44.76 -44.73
C GLN A 13 -12.45 43.47 -45.34
N VAL A 14 -12.88 43.48 -46.60
CA VAL A 14 -13.42 42.30 -47.31
C VAL A 14 -12.30 41.31 -47.62
N GLU A 15 -11.10 41.77 -48.00
CA GLU A 15 -9.92 40.92 -48.17
C GLU A 15 -9.52 40.27 -46.85
N THR A 16 -9.55 41.02 -45.75
CA THR A 16 -9.26 40.46 -44.39
C THR A 16 -10.31 39.43 -43.94
N LEU A 17 -11.60 39.66 -44.27
CA LEU A 17 -12.68 38.71 -43.97
C LEU A 17 -12.56 37.42 -44.83
N LEU A 18 -12.19 37.53 -46.11
CA LEU A 18 -11.98 36.37 -46.99
C LEU A 18 -10.76 35.57 -46.59
N LEU A 19 -9.67 36.24 -46.17
CA LEU A 19 -8.48 35.56 -45.60
C LEU A 19 -8.83 34.82 -44.30
N ASN A 20 -9.61 35.40 -43.44
CA ASN A 20 -10.11 34.76 -42.22
C ASN A 20 -11.02 33.55 -42.51
N ASP A 21 -11.83 33.64 -43.59
CA ASP A 21 -12.72 32.54 -44.01
C ASP A 21 -11.92 31.39 -44.62
N THR A 22 -10.86 31.67 -45.37
CA THR A 22 -9.96 30.64 -45.91
C THR A 22 -9.11 30.00 -44.84
N GLN A 23 -8.65 30.74 -43.81
CA GLN A 23 -8.01 30.17 -42.62
C GLN A 23 -8.96 29.32 -41.79
N ARG A 24 -10.22 29.71 -41.71
CA ARG A 24 -11.28 28.96 -41.02
C ARG A 24 -11.62 27.66 -41.74
N GLU A 25 -11.66 27.67 -43.09
CA GLU A 25 -11.83 26.46 -43.90
C GLU A 25 -10.62 25.51 -43.76
N GLN A 26 -9.37 26.04 -43.73
CA GLN A 26 -8.16 25.26 -43.48
C GLN A 26 -8.13 24.70 -42.04
N PHE A 27 -8.57 25.47 -41.02
CA PHE A 27 -8.69 25.03 -39.65
C PHE A 27 -9.79 23.96 -39.49
N MET A 28 -10.93 24.14 -40.18
CA MET A 28 -12.02 23.14 -40.19
C MET A 28 -11.60 21.87 -40.95
N GLN A 29 -10.78 21.93 -41.97
CA GLN A 29 -10.21 20.74 -42.65
C GLN A 29 -9.14 20.03 -41.80
N GLN A 30 -8.35 20.76 -41.01
CA GLN A 30 -7.38 20.19 -40.08
C GLN A 30 -8.07 19.55 -38.86
N SER A 31 -9.19 20.12 -38.39
CA SER A 31 -10.01 19.53 -37.32
C SER A 31 -10.83 18.31 -37.78
N ALA A 32 -11.08 18.16 -39.06
CA ALA A 32 -11.77 16.99 -39.63
C ALA A 32 -10.86 15.76 -39.78
N SER A 33 -9.52 15.92 -39.69
CA SER A 33 -8.57 14.80 -39.78
C SER A 33 -8.34 14.05 -38.44
N ASP A 34 -8.80 14.59 -37.30
CA ASP A 34 -8.57 14.00 -35.97
C ASP A 34 -9.79 13.26 -35.39
N THR A 35 -10.87 13.09 -36.14
CA THR A 35 -12.05 12.33 -35.68
C THR A 35 -11.99 10.89 -36.18
N LEU A 36 -12.09 9.96 -35.25
CA LEU A 36 -12.19 8.54 -35.57
C LEU A 36 -13.50 8.27 -36.31
N GLU A 37 -13.44 7.54 -37.39
CA GLU A 37 -14.61 7.16 -38.20
C GLU A 37 -15.40 6.02 -37.51
N PRO A 38 -16.72 5.97 -37.64
CA PRO A 38 -17.51 4.82 -37.24
C PRO A 38 -17.00 3.53 -37.92
N GLY A 39 -16.80 2.48 -37.10
CA GLY A 39 -16.20 1.22 -37.54
C GLY A 39 -14.73 1.08 -37.21
N THR A 40 -14.00 2.15 -36.85
CA THR A 40 -12.62 2.06 -36.33
C THR A 40 -12.60 1.20 -35.07
N VAL A 41 -11.61 0.31 -34.98
CA VAL A 41 -11.44 -0.58 -33.81
C VAL A 41 -10.21 -0.13 -33.05
N ILE A 42 -10.40 0.28 -31.79
CA ILE A 42 -9.33 0.63 -30.87
C ILE A 42 -9.19 -0.54 -29.88
N ASN A 43 -8.10 -1.28 -29.95
CA ASN A 43 -7.87 -2.52 -29.24
C ASN A 43 -9.02 -3.53 -29.50
N ARG A 44 -10.02 -3.62 -28.63
CA ARG A 44 -11.19 -4.51 -28.72
C ARG A 44 -12.52 -3.76 -28.82
N ILE A 45 -12.45 -2.45 -28.94
CA ILE A 45 -13.64 -1.60 -28.90
C ILE A 45 -13.85 -0.98 -30.27
N ARG A 46 -14.99 -1.28 -30.87
CA ARG A 46 -15.40 -0.75 -32.17
C ARG A 46 -16.18 0.56 -31.97
N ILE A 47 -15.72 1.62 -32.58
CA ILE A 47 -16.37 2.94 -32.56
C ILE A 47 -17.68 2.87 -33.32
N GLU A 48 -18.77 3.29 -32.68
CA GLU A 48 -20.10 3.35 -33.29
C GLU A 48 -20.44 4.74 -33.80
N LYS A 49 -20.24 5.78 -32.99
CA LYS A 49 -20.48 7.17 -33.36
C LYS A 49 -19.77 8.16 -32.42
N LEU A 50 -19.59 9.37 -32.87
CA LEU A 50 -19.16 10.49 -32.04
C LEU A 50 -20.31 10.92 -31.12
N LEU A 51 -20.05 11.03 -29.82
CA LEU A 51 -20.97 11.55 -28.81
C LEU A 51 -20.79 13.03 -28.54
N GLY A 52 -19.55 13.50 -28.59
CA GLY A 52 -19.24 14.91 -28.38
C GLY A 52 -17.77 15.22 -28.63
N GLN A 53 -17.46 16.49 -28.86
CA GLN A 53 -16.11 17.00 -29.04
C GLN A 53 -15.89 18.22 -28.15
N GLY A 54 -14.79 18.25 -27.41
CA GLY A 54 -14.47 19.32 -26.48
C GLY A 54 -13.00 19.73 -26.51
N GLY A 55 -12.63 20.66 -25.66
CA GLY A 55 -11.27 21.18 -25.58
C GLY A 55 -10.20 20.14 -25.24
N MET A 56 -10.60 19.04 -24.59
CA MET A 56 -9.69 17.99 -24.07
C MET A 56 -9.64 16.73 -24.95
N GLY A 57 -10.50 16.63 -25.96
CA GLY A 57 -10.59 15.48 -26.85
C GLY A 57 -12.01 15.20 -27.34
N SER A 58 -12.18 14.14 -28.09
CA SER A 58 -13.46 13.67 -28.61
C SER A 58 -13.95 12.47 -27.80
N VAL A 59 -15.25 12.39 -27.58
CA VAL A 59 -15.90 11.26 -26.89
C VAL A 59 -16.74 10.50 -27.91
N TYR A 60 -16.53 9.21 -27.99
CA TYR A 60 -17.22 8.31 -28.91
C TYR A 60 -18.04 7.27 -28.16
N LEU A 61 -19.14 6.83 -28.73
CA LEU A 61 -19.78 5.57 -28.36
C LEU A 61 -19.00 4.44 -29.04
N GLY A 62 -18.58 3.49 -28.24
CA GLY A 62 -17.93 2.27 -28.69
C GLY A 62 -18.65 1.03 -28.17
N PHE A 63 -18.43 -0.09 -28.86
CA PHE A 63 -18.89 -1.41 -28.43
C PHE A 63 -17.68 -2.30 -28.12
N ASP A 64 -17.54 -2.72 -26.88
CA ASP A 64 -16.51 -3.69 -26.45
C ASP A 64 -16.94 -5.08 -26.93
N GLU A 65 -16.32 -5.56 -27.98
CA GLU A 65 -16.68 -6.84 -28.63
C GLU A 65 -16.38 -8.05 -27.77
N LYS A 66 -15.48 -7.93 -26.79
CA LYS A 66 -15.13 -9.04 -25.87
C LYS A 66 -16.09 -9.12 -24.68
N LEU A 67 -16.53 -7.99 -24.17
CA LEU A 67 -17.42 -7.91 -23.01
C LEU A 67 -18.88 -7.68 -23.41
N GLU A 68 -19.18 -7.59 -24.72
CA GLU A 68 -20.51 -7.42 -25.32
C GLU A 68 -21.31 -6.26 -24.70
N ARG A 69 -20.65 -5.09 -24.50
CA ARG A 69 -21.29 -3.92 -23.89
C ARG A 69 -20.92 -2.63 -24.59
N GLN A 70 -21.81 -1.65 -24.50
CA GLN A 70 -21.52 -0.28 -24.92
C GLN A 70 -20.65 0.43 -23.91
N VAL A 71 -19.70 1.21 -24.39
CA VAL A 71 -18.78 2.03 -23.59
C VAL A 71 -18.65 3.41 -24.21
N ALA A 72 -18.31 4.41 -23.42
CA ALA A 72 -17.88 5.70 -23.90
C ALA A 72 -16.34 5.73 -23.97
N ILE A 73 -15.79 6.15 -25.11
CA ILE A 73 -14.35 6.26 -25.30
C ILE A 73 -14.00 7.73 -25.46
N LYS A 74 -13.16 8.23 -24.58
CA LYS A 74 -12.70 9.61 -24.60
C LYS A 74 -11.25 9.65 -25.07
N SER A 75 -10.96 10.26 -26.22
CA SER A 75 -9.60 10.46 -26.69
C SER A 75 -8.90 11.56 -25.89
N ILE A 76 -7.62 11.38 -25.64
CA ILE A 76 -6.80 12.37 -24.95
C ILE A 76 -5.87 13.01 -25.99
N ARG A 77 -5.85 14.33 -26.06
CA ARG A 77 -4.98 15.02 -27.02
C ARG A 77 -3.50 14.88 -26.62
N PRO A 78 -2.61 14.53 -27.54
CA PRO A 78 -1.18 14.31 -27.27
C PRO A 78 -0.48 15.51 -26.62
N GLU A 79 -0.96 16.74 -26.91
CA GLU A 79 -0.39 17.96 -26.35
C GLU A 79 -0.49 18.02 -24.82
N HIS A 80 -1.44 17.33 -24.23
CA HIS A 80 -1.66 17.29 -22.77
C HIS A 80 -0.77 16.28 -22.05
N LEU A 81 -0.13 15.35 -22.77
CA LEU A 81 0.69 14.26 -22.20
C LEU A 81 2.19 14.43 -22.47
N GLN A 82 2.64 15.56 -23.02
CA GLN A 82 4.04 15.81 -23.37
C GLN A 82 5.01 15.89 -22.17
N ASN A 83 4.51 16.07 -20.96
CA ASN A 83 5.34 16.17 -19.76
C ASN A 83 5.22 14.86 -18.94
N PRO A 84 6.32 14.10 -18.71
CA PRO A 84 6.29 12.85 -17.97
C PRO A 84 5.71 12.96 -16.55
N ALA A 85 5.96 14.07 -15.86
CA ALA A 85 5.40 14.29 -14.52
C ALA A 85 3.88 14.53 -14.57
N THR A 86 3.38 15.10 -15.65
CA THR A 86 1.96 15.35 -15.88
C THR A 86 1.25 14.03 -16.25
N GLN A 87 1.87 13.23 -17.08
CA GLN A 87 1.39 11.88 -17.45
C GLN A 87 1.28 10.98 -16.21
N GLN A 88 2.30 10.91 -15.39
CA GLN A 88 2.26 10.11 -14.15
C GLN A 88 1.14 10.54 -13.16
N ARG A 89 0.88 11.85 -13.06
CA ARG A 89 -0.25 12.32 -12.23
C ARG A 89 -1.58 11.90 -12.82
N PHE A 90 -1.73 12.03 -14.14
CA PHE A 90 -2.92 11.62 -14.87
C PHE A 90 -3.20 10.12 -14.67
N GLU A 91 -2.20 9.27 -14.89
CA GLU A 91 -2.30 7.82 -14.71
C GLU A 91 -2.68 7.48 -13.26
N ARG A 92 -2.08 8.14 -12.28
CA ARG A 92 -2.40 7.95 -10.87
C ARG A 92 -3.84 8.35 -10.52
N GLU A 93 -4.31 9.51 -11.00
CA GLU A 93 -5.71 9.93 -10.77
C GLU A 93 -6.68 8.99 -11.48
N ALA A 94 -6.38 8.54 -12.71
CA ALA A 94 -7.16 7.54 -13.42
C ALA A 94 -7.21 6.20 -12.67
N GLN A 95 -6.08 5.74 -12.11
CA GLN A 95 -6.02 4.52 -11.29
C GLN A 95 -6.85 4.64 -10.01
N ILE A 96 -6.88 5.81 -9.37
CA ILE A 96 -7.72 5.99 -8.18
C ILE A 96 -9.19 6.01 -8.60
N LEU A 97 -9.54 6.72 -9.67
CA LEU A 97 -10.92 6.82 -10.14
C LEU A 97 -11.47 5.45 -10.60
N SER A 98 -10.63 4.59 -11.21
CA SER A 98 -11.07 3.26 -11.63
C SER A 98 -11.45 2.34 -10.46
N LYS A 99 -10.95 2.62 -9.25
CA LYS A 99 -11.28 1.87 -8.02
C LYS A 99 -12.55 2.36 -7.34
N ILE A 100 -13.01 3.58 -7.65
CA ILE A 100 -14.22 4.11 -7.06
C ILE A 100 -15.42 3.47 -7.77
N ASN A 101 -16.13 2.62 -7.05
CA ASN A 101 -17.38 2.05 -7.51
C ASN A 101 -18.54 2.69 -6.75
N HIS A 102 -19.16 3.70 -7.33
CA HIS A 102 -20.30 4.39 -6.73
C HIS A 102 -21.41 4.56 -7.79
N PRO A 103 -22.68 4.29 -7.43
CA PRO A 103 -23.78 4.32 -8.41
C PRO A 103 -23.92 5.66 -9.13
N SER A 104 -23.56 6.77 -8.49
CA SER A 104 -23.66 8.12 -9.06
C SER A 104 -22.35 8.65 -9.63
N ILE A 105 -21.30 7.85 -9.75
CA ILE A 105 -20.04 8.21 -10.43
C ILE A 105 -19.92 7.39 -11.72
N CYS A 106 -19.57 8.03 -12.82
CA CYS A 106 -19.29 7.36 -14.08
C CYS A 106 -18.04 6.49 -13.91
N GLN A 107 -18.19 5.17 -14.11
CA GLN A 107 -17.10 4.22 -13.91
C GLN A 107 -16.05 4.35 -15.01
N LEU A 108 -14.80 4.46 -14.63
CA LEU A 108 -13.66 4.28 -15.52
C LEU A 108 -13.33 2.78 -15.58
N TYR A 109 -13.43 2.20 -16.78
CA TYR A 109 -13.23 0.78 -17.00
C TYR A 109 -11.79 0.44 -17.38
N ASP A 110 -11.17 1.28 -18.23
CA ASP A 110 -9.86 1.01 -18.78
C ASP A 110 -9.16 2.30 -19.25
N TYR A 111 -7.84 2.25 -19.35
CA TYR A 111 -7.03 3.26 -20.02
C TYR A 111 -6.20 2.55 -21.09
N LEU A 112 -6.34 2.97 -22.33
CA LEU A 112 -5.71 2.35 -23.48
C LEU A 112 -4.66 3.29 -24.06
N GLU A 113 -3.45 2.81 -24.11
CA GLU A 113 -2.33 3.43 -24.85
C GLU A 113 -2.20 2.68 -26.18
N THR A 114 -2.36 3.39 -27.28
CA THR A 114 -2.32 2.82 -28.63
C THR A 114 -1.54 3.72 -29.57
N ASP A 115 -1.15 3.18 -30.73
CA ASP A 115 -0.47 3.96 -31.78
C ASP A 115 -1.35 5.10 -32.32
N ASP A 116 -2.68 4.99 -32.18
CA ASP A 116 -3.67 6.00 -32.59
C ASP A 116 -3.93 7.06 -31.49
N GLY A 117 -3.26 6.98 -30.34
CA GLY A 117 -3.40 7.86 -29.20
C GLY A 117 -3.86 7.16 -27.93
N ASP A 118 -4.08 7.96 -26.89
CA ASP A 118 -4.50 7.50 -25.56
C ASP A 118 -5.99 7.70 -25.37
N PHE A 119 -6.63 6.67 -24.78
CA PHE A 119 -8.07 6.66 -24.62
C PHE A 119 -8.49 6.21 -23.22
N LEU A 120 -9.47 6.90 -22.64
CA LEU A 120 -10.19 6.44 -21.46
C LEU A 120 -11.45 5.68 -21.88
N VAL A 121 -11.61 4.48 -21.36
CA VAL A 121 -12.81 3.65 -21.56
C VAL A 121 -13.71 3.83 -20.34
N LEU A 122 -14.86 4.44 -20.55
CA LEU A 122 -15.78 4.85 -19.50
C LEU A 122 -17.12 4.12 -19.63
N GLU A 123 -17.87 4.14 -18.57
CA GLU A 123 -19.29 3.75 -18.57
C GLU A 123 -20.07 4.60 -19.56
N TYR A 124 -20.78 3.97 -20.50
CA TYR A 124 -21.71 4.70 -21.37
C TYR A 124 -23.00 4.98 -20.63
N ILE A 125 -23.32 6.25 -20.44
CA ILE A 125 -24.51 6.69 -19.72
C ILE A 125 -25.62 7.03 -20.70
N GLN A 126 -26.68 6.20 -20.71
CA GLN A 126 -27.91 6.51 -21.42
C GLN A 126 -28.79 7.45 -20.56
N GLY A 127 -28.85 8.71 -20.94
CA GLY A 127 -29.55 9.72 -20.16
C GLY A 127 -29.46 11.11 -20.78
N LYS A 128 -29.87 12.11 -20.02
CA LYS A 128 -29.83 13.52 -20.41
C LYS A 128 -29.10 14.32 -19.34
N PRO A 129 -28.45 15.45 -19.73
CA PRO A 129 -27.90 16.40 -18.75
C PRO A 129 -28.97 16.86 -17.74
N LEU A 130 -28.53 17.09 -16.49
CA LEU A 130 -29.43 17.47 -15.38
C LEU A 130 -30.40 18.61 -15.73
N TYR A 131 -29.91 19.63 -16.45
CA TYR A 131 -30.71 20.81 -16.84
C TYR A 131 -31.78 20.52 -17.90
N GLN A 132 -31.74 19.38 -18.60
CA GLN A 132 -32.71 18.99 -19.64
C GLN A 132 -33.84 18.09 -19.10
N VAL A 133 -33.74 17.66 -17.85
CA VAL A 133 -34.71 16.75 -17.24
C VAL A 133 -35.66 17.56 -16.36
N PRO A 134 -36.99 17.53 -16.62
CA PRO A 134 -37.95 18.19 -15.76
C PRO A 134 -38.08 17.38 -14.45
N LEU A 135 -37.49 17.89 -13.38
CA LEU A 135 -37.51 17.27 -12.04
C LEU A 135 -38.48 18.03 -11.12
N SER A 136 -39.29 17.32 -10.35
CA SER A 136 -40.00 17.87 -9.21
C SER A 136 -39.06 18.38 -8.12
N GLU A 137 -39.50 19.22 -7.21
CA GLU A 137 -38.65 19.76 -6.13
C GLU A 137 -38.01 18.64 -5.26
N THR A 138 -38.77 17.58 -4.97
CA THR A 138 -38.29 16.39 -4.28
C THR A 138 -37.21 15.65 -5.06
N GLN A 139 -37.41 15.50 -6.37
CA GLN A 139 -36.39 14.86 -7.23
C GLN A 139 -35.13 15.70 -7.39
N LYS A 140 -35.29 17.05 -7.44
CA LYS A 140 -34.13 17.96 -7.42
C LYS A 140 -33.30 17.82 -6.15
N LEU A 141 -33.97 17.78 -4.99
CA LEU A 141 -33.28 17.56 -3.70
C LEU A 141 -32.59 16.20 -3.65
N SER A 142 -33.27 15.15 -4.12
CA SER A 142 -32.67 13.80 -4.19
C SER A 142 -31.40 13.80 -5.07
N ALA A 143 -31.52 14.37 -6.27
CA ALA A 143 -30.39 14.44 -7.20
C ALA A 143 -29.21 15.23 -6.63
N LEU A 144 -29.45 16.34 -5.94
CA LEU A 144 -28.39 17.12 -5.29
C LEU A 144 -27.79 16.39 -4.08
N ALA A 145 -28.61 15.63 -3.34
CA ALA A 145 -28.09 14.76 -2.27
C ALA A 145 -27.20 13.65 -2.83
N GLU A 146 -27.63 13.00 -3.93
CA GLU A 146 -26.83 11.98 -4.61
C GLU A 146 -25.54 12.56 -5.21
N LEU A 147 -25.59 13.76 -5.78
CA LEU A 147 -24.41 14.48 -6.27
C LEU A 147 -23.43 14.77 -5.14
N ALA A 148 -23.93 15.29 -4.02
CA ALA A 148 -23.10 15.55 -2.85
C ALA A 148 -22.50 14.27 -2.26
N ALA A 149 -23.24 13.17 -2.24
CA ALA A 149 -22.76 11.87 -1.79
C ALA A 149 -21.67 11.31 -2.74
N ALA A 150 -21.84 11.44 -4.05
CA ALA A 150 -20.82 11.08 -5.03
C ALA A 150 -19.52 11.87 -4.84
N LEU A 151 -19.65 13.19 -4.61
CA LEU A 151 -18.50 14.04 -4.30
C LEU A 151 -17.83 13.63 -2.98
N ALA A 152 -18.61 13.25 -1.95
CA ALA A 152 -18.06 12.81 -0.68
C ALA A 152 -17.15 11.58 -0.85
N VAL A 153 -17.61 10.59 -1.61
CA VAL A 153 -16.83 9.38 -1.92
C VAL A 153 -15.57 9.72 -2.72
N ALA A 154 -15.66 10.59 -3.72
CA ALA A 154 -14.48 11.00 -4.48
C ALA A 154 -13.46 11.75 -3.60
N HIS A 155 -13.94 12.65 -2.75
CA HIS A 155 -13.12 13.45 -1.83
C HIS A 155 -12.41 12.59 -0.79
N GLU A 156 -13.04 11.52 -0.29
CA GLU A 156 -12.44 10.55 0.63
C GLU A 156 -11.25 9.82 -0.01
N HIS A 157 -11.32 9.58 -1.33
CA HIS A 157 -10.23 9.00 -2.10
C HIS A 157 -9.22 10.03 -2.61
N GLY A 158 -9.32 11.28 -2.14
CA GLY A 158 -8.41 12.37 -2.54
C GLY A 158 -8.64 12.91 -3.94
N ILE A 159 -9.76 12.57 -4.59
CA ILE A 159 -10.13 13.07 -5.92
C ILE A 159 -11.01 14.30 -5.78
N VAL A 160 -10.62 15.37 -6.45
CA VAL A 160 -11.39 16.61 -6.58
C VAL A 160 -11.86 16.72 -8.03
N HIS A 161 -13.13 17.06 -8.26
CA HIS A 161 -13.71 17.12 -9.61
C HIS A 161 -13.17 18.29 -10.45
N ARG A 162 -12.97 19.44 -9.85
CA ARG A 162 -12.36 20.67 -10.41
C ARG A 162 -13.10 21.35 -11.57
N ASP A 163 -14.00 20.67 -12.26
CA ASP A 163 -14.82 21.18 -13.38
C ASP A 163 -16.29 20.74 -13.21
N LEU A 164 -16.82 20.83 -12.00
CA LEU A 164 -18.20 20.44 -11.73
C LEU A 164 -19.16 21.48 -12.32
N LYS A 165 -19.96 21.05 -13.28
CA LYS A 165 -20.98 21.86 -13.97
C LYS A 165 -22.15 20.99 -14.43
N PRO A 166 -23.32 21.56 -14.76
CA PRO A 166 -24.47 20.77 -15.15
C PRO A 166 -24.27 19.85 -16.36
N ASP A 167 -23.37 20.20 -17.27
CA ASP A 167 -23.03 19.36 -18.43
C ASP A 167 -22.35 18.06 -18.05
N ASN A 168 -21.63 18.05 -16.90
CA ASN A 168 -20.94 16.89 -16.37
C ASN A 168 -21.82 16.07 -15.40
N ILE A 169 -23.14 16.36 -15.36
CA ILE A 169 -24.09 15.66 -14.51
C ILE A 169 -25.22 15.16 -15.36
N MET A 170 -25.40 13.84 -15.46
CA MET A 170 -26.46 13.22 -16.23
C MET A 170 -27.50 12.57 -15.31
N ILE A 171 -28.75 12.55 -15.79
CA ILE A 171 -29.82 11.71 -15.23
C ILE A 171 -30.08 10.61 -16.25
N THR A 172 -29.92 9.36 -15.84
CA THR A 172 -30.20 8.19 -16.69
C THR A 172 -31.71 8.07 -16.97
N ASP A 173 -32.06 7.26 -17.95
CA ASP A 173 -33.46 6.96 -18.26
C ASP A 173 -34.18 6.25 -17.09
N SER A 174 -33.44 5.63 -16.17
CA SER A 174 -33.98 5.06 -14.92
C SER A 174 -34.12 6.08 -13.78
N GLY A 175 -33.73 7.34 -14.00
CA GLY A 175 -33.79 8.43 -13.01
C GLY A 175 -32.60 8.53 -12.06
N GLN A 176 -31.51 7.76 -12.26
CA GLN A 176 -30.33 7.79 -11.46
C GLN A 176 -29.38 8.92 -11.90
N LEU A 177 -28.79 9.61 -10.93
CA LEU A 177 -27.76 10.62 -11.21
C LEU A 177 -26.42 9.96 -11.50
N LYS A 178 -25.72 10.49 -12.51
CA LYS A 178 -24.33 10.11 -12.85
C LYS A 178 -23.48 11.35 -13.03
N VAL A 179 -22.34 11.41 -12.32
CA VAL A 179 -21.31 12.44 -12.45
C VAL A 179 -20.27 11.96 -13.45
N LEU A 180 -20.03 12.77 -14.47
CA LEU A 180 -19.07 12.51 -15.53
C LEU A 180 -17.80 13.31 -15.29
N ASP A 181 -16.72 12.91 -15.97
CA ASP A 181 -15.50 13.73 -16.18
C ASP A 181 -14.92 14.32 -14.90
N PHE A 182 -14.71 13.51 -13.87
CA PHE A 182 -13.84 13.91 -12.74
C PHE A 182 -12.50 14.40 -13.29
N GLY A 183 -12.11 15.61 -12.92
CA GLY A 183 -11.07 16.47 -13.49
C GLY A 183 -9.67 15.92 -13.77
N ILE A 184 -9.58 14.64 -14.15
CA ILE A 184 -8.34 13.93 -14.50
C ILE A 184 -7.51 14.73 -15.53
N ALA A 185 -8.22 15.42 -16.45
CA ALA A 185 -7.56 16.20 -17.50
C ALA A 185 -7.15 17.62 -17.07
N GLN A 186 -7.72 18.18 -15.99
CA GLN A 186 -7.26 19.47 -15.44
C GLN A 186 -5.97 19.36 -14.63
N SER A 187 -5.61 18.17 -14.14
CA SER A 187 -4.28 17.89 -13.59
C SER A 187 -3.15 18.09 -14.62
N LEU A 188 -3.50 18.09 -15.90
CA LEU A 188 -2.60 18.35 -17.02
C LEU A 188 -2.28 19.84 -17.21
N SER A 189 -3.06 20.76 -16.64
CA SER A 189 -3.00 22.20 -16.91
C SER A 189 -2.63 23.09 -15.71
N THR A 190 -2.29 22.54 -14.54
CA THR A 190 -1.94 23.34 -13.35
C THR A 190 -0.47 23.75 -13.35
N PRO A 191 -0.14 25.05 -13.17
CA PRO A 191 1.24 25.51 -13.11
C PRO A 191 1.90 25.17 -11.78
N LYS A 192 3.08 24.64 -11.85
CA LYS A 192 4.26 24.70 -10.98
C LYS A 192 4.09 25.17 -9.52
N THR A 193 4.55 24.30 -8.62
CA THR A 193 5.00 24.60 -7.27
C THR A 193 5.97 25.79 -7.23
N LEU A 194 5.83 26.63 -6.22
CA LEU A 194 6.67 27.75 -5.83
C LEU A 194 8.15 27.34 -5.68
N ASN A 195 8.97 27.42 -6.73
CA ASN A 195 10.42 27.53 -6.64
C ASN A 195 11.10 27.53 -8.03
N ASP A 196 10.58 28.25 -9.04
CA ASP A 196 11.37 28.52 -10.24
C ASP A 196 11.24 29.98 -10.66
N PRO A 197 12.36 30.63 -11.10
CA PRO A 197 12.36 32.06 -11.33
C PRO A 197 11.64 32.46 -12.63
N VAL A 198 10.96 33.56 -12.52
CA VAL A 198 10.21 34.32 -13.51
C VAL A 198 10.92 34.38 -14.87
N ALA A 199 10.28 33.77 -15.87
CA ALA A 199 10.49 34.15 -17.27
C ALA A 199 9.20 34.73 -17.80
N THR A 200 9.19 36.05 -17.97
CA THR A 200 8.14 36.84 -18.60
C THR A 200 8.02 36.46 -20.07
N SER A 201 6.90 35.84 -20.43
CA SER A 201 6.44 35.78 -21.81
C SER A 201 4.99 36.21 -21.89
N THR A 202 4.75 37.37 -22.45
CA THR A 202 3.44 37.95 -22.80
C THR A 202 2.69 37.03 -23.75
N PRO A 203 1.37 36.77 -23.54
CA PRO A 203 0.56 36.00 -24.46
C PRO A 203 0.27 36.83 -25.72
N SER A 204 0.49 36.25 -26.87
CA SER A 204 0.13 36.81 -28.19
C SER A 204 -1.42 36.82 -28.32
N LYS A 205 -1.90 37.94 -28.90
CA LYS A 205 -3.33 38.30 -29.01
C LYS A 205 -4.17 37.48 -30.01
N ASP A 206 -3.66 36.47 -30.65
CA ASP A 206 -4.29 35.84 -31.83
C ASP A 206 -5.05 34.53 -31.60
N SER A 207 -5.14 34.03 -30.34
CA SER A 207 -5.85 32.77 -30.05
C SER A 207 -7.23 32.93 -29.32
N GLN A 208 -7.79 34.14 -29.27
CA GLN A 208 -8.95 34.44 -28.42
C GLN A 208 -10.34 34.30 -29.06
N LEU A 209 -10.49 34.03 -30.35
CA LEU A 209 -11.80 34.18 -31.02
C LEU A 209 -12.64 32.93 -31.21
N THR A 210 -12.13 31.72 -30.96
CA THR A 210 -12.89 30.45 -31.10
C THR A 210 -13.27 29.75 -29.79
N GLN A 211 -12.77 30.22 -28.65
CA GLN A 211 -13.04 29.64 -27.33
C GLN A 211 -14.04 30.39 -26.45
N GLN A 212 -14.55 31.55 -26.89
CA GLN A 212 -15.38 32.43 -26.01
C GLN A 212 -16.65 31.78 -25.49
N GLY A 213 -17.37 30.96 -26.26
CA GLY A 213 -18.63 30.34 -25.82
C GLY A 213 -18.44 29.23 -24.78
N SER A 214 -17.37 28.41 -24.91
CA SER A 214 -17.06 27.32 -24.00
C SER A 214 -16.40 27.82 -22.71
N LEU A 215 -15.56 28.81 -22.78
CA LEU A 215 -14.85 29.41 -21.64
C LEU A 215 -15.82 30.11 -20.67
N VAL A 216 -16.77 30.88 -21.17
CA VAL A 216 -17.79 31.58 -20.39
C VAL A 216 -18.71 30.60 -19.64
N GLY A 217 -19.00 29.44 -20.22
CA GLY A 217 -19.81 28.39 -19.59
C GLY A 217 -19.13 27.80 -18.35
N THR A 218 -17.82 27.58 -18.39
CA THR A 218 -17.05 27.00 -17.27
C THR A 218 -16.79 28.01 -16.16
N ILE A 219 -16.51 29.27 -16.47
CA ILE A 219 -16.23 30.33 -15.46
C ILE A 219 -17.38 30.49 -14.46
N ARG A 220 -18.62 30.29 -14.85
CA ARG A 220 -19.80 30.46 -13.98
C ARG A 220 -19.84 29.52 -12.80
N TYR A 221 -19.23 28.34 -12.90
CA TYR A 221 -19.21 27.29 -11.86
C TYR A 221 -17.89 27.26 -11.11
N MET A 222 -16.89 28.05 -11.49
CA MET A 222 -15.62 28.13 -10.80
C MET A 222 -15.80 28.67 -9.38
N SER A 223 -15.07 28.13 -8.46
CA SER A 223 -14.95 28.69 -7.12
C SER A 223 -14.08 29.96 -7.14
N PRO A 224 -14.23 30.85 -6.15
CA PRO A 224 -13.41 32.06 -6.04
C PRO A 224 -11.91 31.79 -6.05
N GLU A 225 -11.45 30.76 -5.40
CA GLU A 225 -10.06 30.30 -5.37
C GLU A 225 -9.59 29.78 -6.73
N GLN A 226 -10.43 29.07 -7.48
CA GLN A 226 -10.13 28.67 -8.85
C GLN A 226 -9.98 29.90 -9.77
N ALA A 227 -10.90 30.84 -9.67
CA ALA A 227 -10.88 32.06 -10.46
C ALA A 227 -9.69 32.99 -10.13
N LYS A 228 -9.13 32.88 -8.91
CA LYS A 228 -7.92 33.61 -8.49
C LYS A 228 -6.62 32.84 -8.81
N GLY A 229 -6.69 31.58 -9.23
CA GLY A 229 -5.52 30.71 -9.43
C GLY A 229 -4.88 30.24 -8.13
N GLU A 230 -5.62 30.19 -7.04
CA GLU A 230 -5.19 29.70 -5.74
C GLU A 230 -5.24 28.16 -5.68
N VAL A 231 -4.84 27.56 -4.56
CA VAL A 231 -4.81 26.10 -4.39
C VAL A 231 -6.23 25.55 -4.39
N ILE A 232 -6.53 24.64 -5.32
CA ILE A 232 -7.83 24.01 -5.50
C ILE A 232 -7.93 22.78 -4.59
N GLY A 233 -8.99 22.71 -3.79
CA GLY A 233 -9.27 21.58 -2.91
C GLY A 233 -10.72 21.08 -3.08
N THR A 234 -11.11 20.14 -2.22
CA THR A 234 -12.49 19.58 -2.17
C THR A 234 -13.57 20.64 -2.00
N ALA A 235 -13.26 21.72 -1.32
CA ALA A 235 -14.16 22.86 -1.10
C ALA A 235 -14.54 23.58 -2.40
N SER A 236 -13.74 23.47 -3.48
CA SER A 236 -14.07 24.07 -4.77
C SER A 236 -15.24 23.37 -5.43
N ASP A 237 -15.34 22.05 -5.34
CA ASP A 237 -16.47 21.26 -5.83
C ASP A 237 -17.75 21.60 -5.06
N LEU A 238 -17.64 21.91 -3.75
CA LEU A 238 -18.78 22.32 -2.93
C LEU A 238 -19.31 23.69 -3.33
N TYR A 239 -18.45 24.58 -3.73
CA TYR A 239 -18.88 25.87 -4.30
C TYR A 239 -19.66 25.66 -5.59
N ALA A 240 -19.13 24.86 -6.52
CA ALA A 240 -19.82 24.51 -7.76
C ALA A 240 -21.18 23.82 -7.49
N LEU A 241 -21.23 22.89 -6.52
CA LEU A 241 -22.47 22.25 -6.06
C LEU A 241 -23.49 23.29 -5.57
N GLY A 242 -23.05 24.31 -4.82
CA GLY A 242 -23.93 25.41 -4.36
C GLY A 242 -24.50 26.23 -5.52
N ILE A 243 -23.69 26.56 -6.51
CA ILE A 243 -24.10 27.26 -7.74
C ILE A 243 -25.12 26.41 -8.52
N ILE A 244 -24.84 25.11 -8.73
CA ILE A 244 -25.72 24.17 -9.40
C ILE A 244 -27.05 24.04 -8.64
N ALA A 245 -27.01 23.92 -7.32
CA ALA A 245 -28.19 23.85 -6.48
C ALA A 245 -29.07 25.12 -6.62
N GLN A 246 -28.44 26.29 -6.62
CA GLN A 246 -29.15 27.56 -6.86
C GLN A 246 -29.83 27.58 -8.22
N GLU A 247 -29.14 27.24 -9.29
CA GLU A 247 -29.67 27.28 -10.66
C GLU A 247 -30.78 26.24 -10.89
N VAL A 248 -30.62 25.02 -10.35
CA VAL A 248 -31.61 23.95 -10.45
C VAL A 248 -32.94 24.34 -9.81
N PHE A 249 -32.92 25.12 -8.71
CA PHE A 249 -34.13 25.53 -8.01
C PHE A 249 -34.69 26.89 -8.48
N SER A 250 -33.83 27.84 -8.79
CA SER A 250 -34.25 29.19 -9.24
C SER A 250 -34.62 29.23 -10.72
N HIS A 251 -34.11 28.26 -11.51
CA HIS A 251 -34.16 28.31 -12.98
C HIS A 251 -33.52 29.57 -13.59
N GLN A 252 -32.65 30.21 -12.87
CA GLN A 252 -31.91 31.39 -13.28
C GLN A 252 -30.42 31.18 -13.06
N ALA A 253 -29.59 31.71 -13.95
CA ALA A 253 -28.15 31.66 -13.81
C ALA A 253 -27.71 32.35 -12.51
N ALA A 254 -26.79 31.76 -11.78
CA ALA A 254 -26.28 32.33 -10.53
C ALA A 254 -25.44 33.61 -10.74
N TYR A 255 -24.93 33.82 -11.96
CA TYR A 255 -24.21 35.01 -12.38
C TYR A 255 -24.91 35.65 -13.61
N ALA A 256 -24.90 36.97 -13.67
CA ALA A 256 -25.47 37.70 -14.80
C ALA A 256 -24.72 37.42 -16.12
N VAL A 257 -25.39 37.57 -17.23
CA VAL A 257 -24.75 37.50 -18.55
C VAL A 257 -24.01 38.81 -18.80
N MET A 258 -22.66 38.74 -18.84
CA MET A 258 -21.79 39.89 -19.01
C MET A 258 -20.51 39.48 -19.73
N GLU A 259 -19.59 40.42 -19.99
CA GLU A 259 -18.30 40.15 -20.58
C GLU A 259 -17.43 39.25 -19.65
N THR A 260 -16.57 38.43 -20.25
CA THR A 260 -15.80 37.39 -19.56
C THR A 260 -14.97 37.95 -18.41
N GLU A 261 -14.35 39.10 -18.57
CA GLU A 261 -13.51 39.74 -17.55
C GLU A 261 -14.35 40.16 -16.32
N GLN A 262 -15.54 40.68 -16.55
CA GLN A 262 -16.45 41.08 -15.48
C GLN A 262 -17.03 39.88 -14.74
N LEU A 263 -17.41 38.82 -15.48
CA LEU A 263 -17.85 37.56 -14.91
C LEU A 263 -16.74 36.96 -14.01
N LEU A 264 -15.51 36.94 -14.48
CA LEU A 264 -14.38 36.43 -13.70
C LEU A 264 -14.19 37.24 -12.41
N ALA A 265 -14.29 38.55 -12.48
CA ALA A 265 -14.19 39.46 -11.32
C ALA A 265 -15.31 39.19 -10.29
N ASP A 266 -16.54 38.95 -10.75
CA ASP A 266 -17.68 38.68 -9.89
C ASP A 266 -17.53 37.28 -9.22
N VAL A 267 -17.06 36.28 -9.96
CA VAL A 267 -16.75 34.95 -9.41
C VAL A 267 -15.64 35.05 -8.36
N GLN A 268 -14.56 35.78 -8.62
CA GLN A 268 -13.47 35.99 -7.65
C GLN A 268 -13.92 36.63 -6.35
N GLN A 269 -14.99 37.47 -6.39
CA GLN A 269 -15.57 38.14 -5.25
C GLN A 269 -16.75 37.38 -4.63
N GLY A 270 -17.18 36.26 -5.24
CA GLY A 270 -18.34 35.49 -4.82
C GLY A 270 -19.69 36.27 -4.97
N LYS A 271 -19.74 37.24 -5.89
CA LYS A 271 -20.92 38.09 -6.12
C LYS A 271 -21.94 37.38 -7.03
N ARG A 272 -22.63 36.42 -6.48
CA ARG A 272 -23.74 35.74 -7.18
C ARG A 272 -25.05 36.52 -7.06
N LEU A 273 -25.97 36.33 -8.00
CA LEU A 273 -27.32 36.88 -7.93
C LEU A 273 -28.12 36.20 -6.80
N GLU A 274 -28.85 36.98 -6.04
CA GLU A 274 -29.76 36.46 -5.02
C GLU A 274 -30.93 35.74 -5.70
N SER A 275 -31.27 34.57 -5.21
CA SER A 275 -32.45 33.82 -5.71
C SER A 275 -33.68 34.17 -4.91
N ALA A 276 -34.70 34.74 -5.56
CA ALA A 276 -35.98 34.95 -4.92
C ALA A 276 -36.74 33.61 -4.77
N ASN A 277 -37.36 33.39 -3.58
CA ASN A 277 -38.31 32.29 -3.29
C ASN A 277 -37.74 30.86 -3.09
N LEU A 278 -36.52 30.70 -2.66
CA LEU A 278 -36.05 29.39 -2.21
C LEU A 278 -36.52 29.09 -0.77
N PRO A 279 -36.79 27.80 -0.43
CA PRO A 279 -37.06 27.40 0.96
C PRO A 279 -35.88 27.80 1.85
N GLY A 280 -36.17 28.38 3.04
CA GLY A 280 -35.12 28.96 3.88
C GLY A 280 -34.00 27.98 4.26
N ALA A 281 -34.33 26.71 4.49
CA ALA A 281 -33.35 25.69 4.76
C ALA A 281 -32.42 25.38 3.55
N LEU A 282 -32.99 25.43 2.33
CA LEU A 282 -32.21 25.26 1.10
C LEU A 282 -31.34 26.48 0.82
N GLN A 283 -31.91 27.69 1.02
CA GLN A 283 -31.16 28.94 0.88
C GLN A 283 -29.93 28.95 1.82
N ASN A 284 -30.13 28.59 3.10
CA ASN A 284 -29.03 28.52 4.07
C ASN A 284 -27.93 27.51 3.65
N LEU A 285 -28.33 26.35 3.08
CA LEU A 285 -27.36 25.37 2.59
C LEU A 285 -26.60 25.89 1.38
N ILE A 286 -27.25 26.53 0.44
CA ILE A 286 -26.63 27.17 -0.74
C ILE A 286 -25.64 28.27 -0.28
N ASP A 287 -26.02 29.09 0.68
CA ASP A 287 -25.18 30.16 1.21
C ASP A 287 -23.92 29.58 1.91
N ASP A 288 -24.06 28.49 2.66
CA ASP A 288 -22.95 27.80 3.27
C ASP A 288 -22.01 27.14 2.25
N LEU A 289 -22.57 26.52 1.19
CA LEU A 289 -21.78 25.91 0.12
C LEU A 289 -21.01 26.96 -0.70
N THR A 290 -21.57 28.16 -0.84
CA THR A 290 -21.00 29.25 -1.63
C THR A 290 -20.24 30.29 -0.80
N GLN A 291 -19.82 29.95 0.41
CA GLN A 291 -18.97 30.81 1.23
C GLN A 291 -17.68 31.18 0.48
N LEU A 292 -17.23 32.41 0.67
CA LEU A 292 -16.05 32.94 -0.04
C LEU A 292 -14.79 32.17 0.33
N GLN A 293 -14.63 31.88 1.62
CA GLN A 293 -13.48 31.14 2.14
C GLN A 293 -13.72 29.64 2.05
N PRO A 294 -12.82 28.84 1.45
CA PRO A 294 -12.99 27.40 1.28
C PRO A 294 -13.22 26.63 2.58
N GLN A 295 -12.55 27.03 3.68
CA GLN A 295 -12.67 26.37 4.99
C GLN A 295 -14.03 26.60 5.68
N ASP A 296 -14.80 27.56 5.25
CA ASP A 296 -16.12 27.87 5.82
C ASP A 296 -17.25 27.07 5.14
N ARG A 297 -16.93 26.34 4.06
CA ARG A 297 -17.87 25.48 3.36
C ARG A 297 -17.99 24.13 4.04
N PRO A 298 -19.20 23.56 4.14
CA PRO A 298 -19.41 22.22 4.68
C PRO A 298 -18.70 21.17 3.80
N THR A 299 -18.42 20.00 4.36
CA THR A 299 -17.93 18.85 3.58
C THR A 299 -19.04 18.30 2.67
N ALA A 300 -18.68 17.55 1.64
CA ALA A 300 -19.64 16.92 0.73
C ALA A 300 -20.61 15.99 1.46
N LEU A 301 -20.15 15.26 2.46
CA LEU A 301 -20.97 14.40 3.31
C LEU A 301 -22.02 15.21 4.09
N VAL A 302 -21.62 16.32 4.69
CA VAL A 302 -22.53 17.23 5.41
C VAL A 302 -23.53 17.86 4.46
N ALA A 303 -23.10 18.23 3.25
CA ALA A 303 -24.00 18.76 2.22
C ALA A 303 -25.04 17.73 1.81
N ALA A 304 -24.64 16.47 1.56
CA ALA A 304 -25.55 15.38 1.23
C ALA A 304 -26.60 15.17 2.33
N GLN A 305 -26.17 15.15 3.59
CA GLN A 305 -27.06 14.98 4.74
C GLN A 305 -28.05 16.14 4.85
N ARG A 306 -27.59 17.37 4.68
CA ARG A 306 -28.47 18.56 4.74
C ARG A 306 -29.48 18.61 3.61
N PHE A 307 -29.16 18.16 2.37
CA PHE A 307 -30.12 17.99 1.30
C PHE A 307 -31.19 16.94 1.65
N CYS A 308 -30.79 15.83 2.28
CA CYS A 308 -31.71 14.80 2.77
C CYS A 308 -32.64 15.34 3.88
N ASP A 309 -32.09 16.13 4.82
CA ASP A 309 -32.87 16.73 5.90
C ASP A 309 -33.97 17.69 5.36
N ILE A 310 -33.64 18.46 4.32
CA ILE A 310 -34.61 19.35 3.64
C ILE A 310 -35.67 18.52 2.92
N LEU A 311 -35.29 17.40 2.31
CA LEU A 311 -36.20 16.48 1.63
C LEU A 311 -37.23 15.88 2.59
N LEU A 312 -36.85 15.61 3.85
CA LEU A 312 -37.65 14.90 4.85
C LEU A 312 -38.50 15.79 5.77
N ALA A 313 -38.35 17.14 5.67
CA ALA A 313 -39.05 18.08 6.55
C ALA A 313 -40.59 18.16 6.30
N PRO A 314 -41.44 17.77 7.25
CA PRO A 314 -42.89 17.77 7.04
C PRO A 314 -43.54 19.14 7.20
N LYS A 315 -44.39 19.50 6.31
CA LYS A 315 -45.25 20.69 6.39
C LYS A 315 -46.41 20.47 7.37
N VAL A 316 -46.38 21.15 8.53
CA VAL A 316 -47.48 21.14 9.51
C VAL A 316 -48.42 22.32 9.23
N LYS A 317 -49.64 22.03 8.92
CA LYS A 317 -50.74 23.05 8.87
C LYS A 317 -51.57 22.98 10.16
N ARG A 318 -51.74 24.16 10.75
CA ARG A 318 -52.47 24.50 11.97
C ARG A 318 -53.92 24.81 11.68
N GLN A 319 -54.91 24.17 12.37
CA GLN A 319 -56.19 24.85 12.71
C GLN A 319 -57.12 24.08 13.68
N LYS A 320 -57.51 24.80 14.74
CA LYS A 320 -58.80 25.23 15.37
C LYS A 320 -59.48 24.35 16.46
N ARG A 321 -59.34 24.84 17.63
CA ARG A 321 -60.18 25.29 18.79
C ARG A 321 -61.54 24.59 19.11
N ILE A 322 -61.56 24.10 20.30
CA ILE A 322 -62.48 24.27 21.45
C ILE A 322 -63.99 23.95 21.22
N LYS A 323 -64.49 22.94 21.89
CA LYS A 323 -65.62 22.87 22.80
C LYS A 323 -65.95 21.45 23.26
N TRP A 324 -66.17 21.28 24.50
CA TRP A 324 -66.84 20.15 25.19
C TRP A 324 -66.08 19.71 26.48
N GLY A 325 -66.39 20.38 27.54
CA GLY A 325 -65.61 20.18 28.78
C GLY A 325 -66.18 19.23 29.80
N ILE A 326 -67.22 18.46 29.53
CA ILE A 326 -67.70 17.48 30.55
C ILE A 326 -67.87 16.05 30.02
N ALA A 327 -68.20 15.85 28.80
CA ALA A 327 -68.08 14.55 28.12
C ALA A 327 -66.58 14.12 28.00
N VAL A 328 -65.69 15.05 28.16
CA VAL A 328 -64.23 14.98 28.04
C VAL A 328 -63.60 14.16 29.18
N ALA A 329 -64.14 14.11 30.41
CA ALA A 329 -63.50 13.34 31.52
C ALA A 329 -63.67 11.84 31.36
N ILE A 330 -64.85 11.38 30.86
CA ILE A 330 -65.06 9.92 30.61
C ILE A 330 -64.43 9.52 29.27
N ILE A 331 -64.49 10.39 28.27
CA ILE A 331 -63.82 10.18 26.97
C ILE A 331 -62.28 10.31 27.19
N ALA A 332 -61.83 11.20 28.08
CA ALA A 332 -60.39 11.30 28.42
C ALA A 332 -59.84 10.06 29.16
N LEU A 333 -60.68 9.46 30.08
CA LEU A 333 -60.24 8.23 30.72
C LEU A 333 -60.24 7.02 29.76
N LEU A 334 -61.28 6.93 28.93
CA LEU A 334 -61.30 5.93 27.84
C LEU A 334 -60.25 6.23 26.77
N ALA A 335 -60.00 7.51 26.44
CA ALA A 335 -58.94 7.91 25.56
C ALA A 335 -57.54 7.64 26.14
N VAL A 336 -57.36 7.82 27.46
CA VAL A 336 -56.07 7.47 28.15
C VAL A 336 -55.90 5.95 28.16
N LEU A 337 -56.93 5.16 28.44
CA LEU A 337 -56.90 3.68 28.38
C LEU A 337 -56.71 3.19 26.94
N MET A 338 -57.35 3.80 25.99
CA MET A 338 -57.19 3.50 24.57
C MET A 338 -55.86 4.02 24.06
N TRP A 339 -55.38 5.18 24.57
CA TRP A 339 -54.04 5.72 24.29
C TRP A 339 -52.94 4.80 24.89
N GLN A 340 -53.14 4.34 26.14
CA GLN A 340 -52.22 3.36 26.75
C GLN A 340 -52.24 2.03 25.99
N TRP A 341 -53.43 1.55 25.58
CA TRP A 341 -53.54 0.33 24.80
C TRP A 341 -52.91 0.50 23.39
N LEU A 342 -53.16 1.65 22.71
CA LEU A 342 -52.49 2.01 21.45
C LEU A 342 -51.00 2.18 21.61
N GLN A 343 -50.56 2.79 22.71
CA GLN A 343 -49.13 2.90 23.07
C GLN A 343 -48.49 1.53 23.31
N MET A 344 -49.19 0.65 24.07
CA MET A 344 -48.74 -0.73 24.30
C MET A 344 -48.70 -1.54 22.99
N GLY A 345 -49.70 -1.38 22.14
CA GLY A 345 -49.75 -1.99 20.81
C GLY A 345 -48.68 -1.45 19.87
N ALA A 346 -48.47 -0.12 19.85
CA ALA A 346 -47.42 0.51 19.09
C ALA A 346 -46.01 0.11 19.59
N GLN A 347 -45.88 -0.03 20.93
CA GLN A 347 -44.59 -0.46 21.51
C GLN A 347 -44.33 -1.95 21.25
N ALA A 348 -45.38 -2.78 21.29
CA ALA A 348 -45.27 -4.20 20.95
C ALA A 348 -44.88 -4.38 19.46
N ASN A 349 -45.56 -3.65 18.55
CA ASN A 349 -45.21 -3.64 17.11
C ASN A 349 -43.79 -3.14 16.87
N ARG A 350 -43.38 -2.07 17.57
CA ARG A 350 -42.02 -1.54 17.49
C ARG A 350 -40.99 -2.56 17.98
N ASN A 351 -41.21 -3.21 19.14
CA ASN A 351 -40.32 -4.23 19.66
C ASN A 351 -40.24 -5.45 18.73
N GLN A 352 -41.39 -5.84 18.14
CA GLN A 352 -41.39 -6.92 17.14
C GLN A 352 -40.55 -6.51 15.90
N LEU A 353 -40.69 -5.29 15.42
CA LEU A 353 -39.94 -4.77 14.27
C LEU A 353 -38.44 -4.72 14.57
N ILE A 354 -38.02 -4.29 15.77
CA ILE A 354 -36.62 -4.31 16.20
C ILE A 354 -36.08 -5.75 16.16
N ASN A 355 -36.83 -6.70 16.75
CA ASN A 355 -36.41 -8.11 16.72
C ASN A 355 -36.34 -8.68 15.29
N ASP A 356 -37.27 -8.28 14.42
CA ASP A 356 -37.26 -8.70 13.01
C ASP A 356 -36.01 -8.16 12.27
N TYR A 357 -35.62 -6.91 12.51
CA TYR A 357 -34.40 -6.35 11.96
C TYR A 357 -33.12 -7.01 12.55
N GLU A 358 -33.07 -7.25 13.86
CA GLU A 358 -31.97 -7.97 14.48
C GLU A 358 -31.83 -9.40 13.93
N ASN A 359 -32.96 -10.09 13.72
CA ASN A 359 -32.93 -11.41 13.10
C ASN A 359 -32.41 -11.34 11.65
N GLN A 360 -32.83 -10.35 10.86
CA GLN A 360 -32.30 -10.16 9.51
C GLN A 360 -30.80 -9.89 9.52
N ILE A 361 -30.30 -9.03 10.42
CA ILE A 361 -28.86 -8.77 10.58
C ILE A 361 -28.13 -10.08 10.91
N ASN A 362 -28.62 -10.82 11.89
CA ASN A 362 -28.02 -12.07 12.31
C ASN A 362 -28.07 -13.16 11.22
N ASP A 363 -29.11 -13.16 10.40
CA ASP A 363 -29.25 -14.10 9.28
C ASP A 363 -28.26 -13.76 8.15
N LEU A 364 -27.96 -12.50 7.89
CA LEU A 364 -26.88 -12.10 6.96
C LEU A 364 -25.52 -12.58 7.45
N VAL A 365 -25.21 -12.42 8.74
CA VAL A 365 -23.97 -12.95 9.34
C VAL A 365 -23.87 -14.46 9.18
N LYS A 366 -24.98 -15.19 9.49
CA LYS A 366 -25.01 -16.66 9.32
C LYS A 366 -24.83 -17.09 7.88
N GLN A 367 -25.41 -16.34 6.92
CA GLN A 367 -25.20 -16.63 5.51
C GLN A 367 -23.73 -16.47 5.12
N ALA A 368 -23.06 -15.40 5.56
CA ALA A 368 -21.63 -15.21 5.34
C ALA A 368 -20.81 -16.35 5.95
N ASP A 369 -21.10 -16.74 7.21
CA ASP A 369 -20.42 -17.86 7.87
C ASP A 369 -20.64 -19.20 7.13
N GLN A 370 -21.83 -19.43 6.60
CA GLN A 370 -22.15 -20.64 5.81
C GLN A 370 -21.33 -20.68 4.50
N ILE A 371 -21.18 -19.55 3.82
CA ILE A 371 -20.35 -19.45 2.61
C ILE A 371 -18.89 -19.81 2.94
N TYR A 372 -18.36 -19.30 4.04
CA TYR A 372 -16.99 -19.56 4.45
C TYR A 372 -16.72 -21.05 4.82
N VAL A 373 -17.72 -21.78 5.26
CA VAL A 373 -17.57 -23.21 5.63
C VAL A 373 -17.58 -24.14 4.40
N LEU A 374 -18.12 -23.70 3.26
CA LEU A 374 -18.11 -24.48 2.02
C LEU A 374 -16.68 -24.84 1.56
N PRO A 375 -16.51 -25.89 0.72
CA PRO A 375 -15.23 -26.16 0.08
C PRO A 375 -14.68 -24.92 -0.63
N ILE A 376 -13.36 -24.82 -0.75
CA ILE A 376 -12.68 -23.65 -1.35
C ILE A 376 -13.33 -23.30 -2.69
N HIS A 377 -13.85 -22.09 -2.80
CA HIS A 377 -14.48 -21.53 -4.00
C HIS A 377 -14.41 -19.99 -3.94
N PRO A 378 -14.57 -19.28 -5.06
CA PRO A 378 -14.61 -17.82 -5.08
C PRO A 378 -15.83 -17.27 -4.34
N VAL A 379 -15.61 -16.57 -3.24
CA VAL A 379 -16.69 -16.03 -2.37
C VAL A 379 -17.06 -14.58 -2.70
N GLY A 380 -16.28 -13.88 -3.52
CA GLY A 380 -16.41 -12.44 -3.72
C GLY A 380 -17.81 -12.00 -4.17
N GLN A 381 -18.42 -12.73 -5.13
CA GLN A 381 -19.76 -12.40 -5.62
C GLN A 381 -20.84 -12.65 -4.56
N GLU A 382 -20.76 -13.75 -3.82
CA GLU A 382 -21.75 -14.13 -2.80
C GLU A 382 -21.67 -13.17 -1.61
N ILE A 383 -20.48 -12.86 -1.14
CA ILE A 383 -20.27 -11.86 -0.08
C ILE A 383 -20.72 -10.47 -0.52
N SER A 384 -20.43 -10.08 -1.78
CA SER A 384 -20.91 -8.81 -2.33
C SER A 384 -22.44 -8.72 -2.33
N GLN A 385 -23.16 -9.82 -2.61
CA GLN A 385 -24.61 -9.86 -2.52
C GLN A 385 -25.11 -9.71 -1.08
N ILE A 386 -24.43 -10.31 -0.10
CA ILE A 386 -24.76 -10.13 1.32
C ILE A 386 -24.52 -8.69 1.76
N LEU A 387 -23.43 -8.07 1.33
CA LEU A 387 -23.16 -6.66 1.60
C LEU A 387 -24.24 -5.74 1.01
N GLN A 388 -24.66 -5.98 -0.23
CA GLN A 388 -25.79 -5.23 -0.84
C GLN A 388 -27.10 -5.40 -0.06
N GLN A 389 -27.37 -6.61 0.45
CA GLN A 389 -28.54 -6.83 1.31
C GLN A 389 -28.38 -6.08 2.64
N GLY A 390 -27.19 -6.02 3.21
CA GLY A 390 -26.86 -5.22 4.37
C GLY A 390 -27.08 -3.72 4.16
N GLU A 391 -26.65 -3.20 3.02
CA GLU A 391 -26.89 -1.80 2.62
C GLU A 391 -28.38 -1.48 2.45
N LEU A 392 -29.13 -2.39 1.84
CA LEU A 392 -30.59 -2.25 1.72
C LEU A 392 -31.27 -2.30 3.10
N LEU A 393 -30.82 -3.18 3.98
CA LEU A 393 -31.32 -3.28 5.33
C LEU A 393 -31.00 -2.02 6.13
N TYR A 394 -29.78 -1.49 6.00
CA TYR A 394 -29.37 -0.20 6.57
C TYR A 394 -30.32 0.93 6.10
N ALA A 395 -30.56 1.05 4.80
CA ALA A 395 -31.46 2.05 4.25
C ALA A 395 -32.91 1.88 4.74
N ASN A 396 -33.40 0.65 4.86
CA ASN A 396 -34.73 0.36 5.37
C ASN A 396 -34.87 0.80 6.84
N ILE A 397 -33.92 0.45 7.71
CA ILE A 397 -33.90 0.86 9.10
C ILE A 397 -33.83 2.38 9.23
N TYR A 398 -32.98 3.02 8.46
CA TYR A 398 -32.79 4.49 8.45
C TYR A 398 -34.09 5.21 8.12
N ASN A 399 -34.83 4.72 7.12
CA ASN A 399 -36.06 5.34 6.63
C ASN A 399 -37.34 4.90 7.37
N ASP A 400 -37.24 3.91 8.31
CA ASP A 400 -38.40 3.38 9.00
C ASP A 400 -39.04 4.42 9.92
N ALA A 401 -40.35 4.68 9.69
CA ALA A 401 -41.10 5.70 10.43
C ALA A 401 -41.58 5.22 11.81
N VAL A 402 -41.57 3.93 12.07
CA VAL A 402 -42.03 3.32 13.35
C VAL A 402 -40.91 3.32 14.40
N LEU A 403 -39.65 3.24 13.96
CA LEU A 403 -38.48 3.23 14.83
C LEU A 403 -38.16 4.66 15.33
N THR A 404 -37.77 4.78 16.60
CA THR A 404 -37.18 6.00 17.13
C THR A 404 -35.73 6.14 16.65
N ASP A 405 -35.18 7.36 16.75
CA ASP A 405 -33.78 7.59 16.42
C ASP A 405 -32.83 6.71 17.29
N THR A 406 -33.21 6.46 18.55
CA THR A 406 -32.48 5.55 19.44
C THR A 406 -32.47 4.12 18.89
N ASP A 407 -33.64 3.58 18.45
CA ASP A 407 -33.70 2.24 17.86
C ASP A 407 -32.90 2.15 16.57
N LYS A 408 -33.06 3.17 15.71
CA LYS A 408 -32.31 3.24 14.45
C LYS A 408 -30.81 3.22 14.72
N ASN A 409 -30.30 4.11 15.56
CA ASN A 409 -28.89 4.18 15.87
C ASN A 409 -28.37 2.87 16.47
N ARG A 410 -29.13 2.20 17.31
CA ARG A 410 -28.75 0.89 17.86
C ARG A 410 -28.65 -0.19 16.76
N LEU A 411 -29.65 -0.28 15.89
CA LEU A 411 -29.68 -1.27 14.79
C LEU A 411 -28.62 -0.98 13.72
N LEU A 412 -28.45 0.30 13.34
CA LEU A 412 -27.43 0.73 12.40
C LEU A 412 -26.02 0.50 12.97
N GLY A 413 -25.83 0.78 14.26
CA GLY A 413 -24.60 0.47 14.95
C GLY A 413 -24.30 -1.03 15.00
N LEU A 414 -25.34 -1.86 15.13
CA LEU A 414 -25.18 -3.32 15.06
C LEU A 414 -24.78 -3.78 13.65
N ILE A 415 -25.37 -3.21 12.59
CA ILE A 415 -24.94 -3.49 11.21
C ILE A 415 -23.46 -3.14 11.04
N MET A 416 -23.05 -1.92 11.44
CA MET A 416 -21.65 -1.48 11.33
C MET A 416 -20.70 -2.38 12.12
N LEU A 417 -21.08 -2.81 13.33
CA LEU A 417 -20.31 -3.76 14.15
C LEU A 417 -20.12 -5.11 13.42
N ARG A 418 -21.17 -5.64 12.80
CA ARG A 418 -21.13 -6.91 12.06
C ARG A 418 -20.40 -6.80 10.73
N ALA A 419 -20.37 -5.61 10.14
CA ALA A 419 -19.57 -5.29 8.94
C ALA A 419 -18.12 -4.92 9.25
N GLU A 420 -17.72 -5.00 10.53
CA GLU A 420 -16.37 -4.71 11.03
C GLU A 420 -15.95 -3.21 10.92
N TYR A 421 -16.92 -2.29 10.82
CA TYR A 421 -16.71 -0.83 10.91
C TYR A 421 -16.81 -0.37 12.37
N PHE A 422 -15.83 -0.74 13.19
CA PHE A 422 -15.90 -0.58 14.66
C PHE A 422 -15.92 0.88 15.10
N ALA A 423 -15.14 1.74 14.43
CA ALA A 423 -15.07 3.17 14.76
C ALA A 423 -16.41 3.89 14.50
N GLU A 424 -17.12 3.53 13.44
CA GLU A 424 -18.44 4.04 13.06
C GLU A 424 -19.55 3.42 13.90
N ALA A 425 -19.41 2.15 14.28
CA ALA A 425 -20.39 1.44 15.10
C ALA A 425 -20.56 2.05 16.50
N ILE A 426 -19.46 2.41 17.16
CA ILE A 426 -19.43 2.88 18.56
C ILE A 426 -20.33 4.11 18.78
N PRO A 427 -20.19 5.23 18.07
CA PRO A 427 -21.04 6.39 18.28
C PRO A 427 -22.53 6.09 18.01
N LEU A 428 -22.84 5.23 17.05
CA LEU A 428 -24.22 4.80 16.78
C LEU A 428 -24.76 3.95 17.92
N LEU A 429 -24.03 2.98 18.41
CA LEU A 429 -24.42 2.15 19.56
C LEU A 429 -24.60 2.98 20.83
N GLN A 430 -23.73 3.96 21.08
CA GLN A 430 -23.87 4.88 22.23
C GLN A 430 -25.13 5.75 22.13
N GLN A 431 -25.38 6.35 20.97
CA GLN A 431 -26.60 7.16 20.74
C GLN A 431 -27.85 6.26 20.75
N GLY A 432 -27.72 5.03 20.32
CA GLY A 432 -28.74 4.01 20.36
C GLY A 432 -28.99 3.41 21.74
N GLN A 433 -28.24 3.83 22.77
CA GLN A 433 -28.32 3.26 24.14
C GLN A 433 -28.23 1.71 24.12
N ALA A 434 -27.33 1.20 23.27
CA ALA A 434 -27.11 -0.23 23.14
C ALA A 434 -26.60 -0.83 24.45
N GLU A 435 -26.85 -2.13 24.65
CA GLU A 435 -26.38 -2.89 25.79
C GLU A 435 -24.85 -2.81 25.90
N ASN A 436 -24.33 -2.76 27.13
CA ASN A 436 -22.89 -2.69 27.38
C ASN A 436 -22.13 -3.87 26.76
N THR A 437 -22.76 -5.00 26.51
CA THR A 437 -22.16 -6.16 25.83
C THR A 437 -21.78 -5.83 24.38
N LEU A 438 -22.63 -5.14 23.61
CA LEU A 438 -22.33 -4.72 22.25
C LEU A 438 -21.25 -3.63 22.20
N LEU A 439 -21.30 -2.69 23.13
CA LEU A 439 -20.26 -1.66 23.27
C LEU A 439 -18.92 -2.27 23.70
N ALA A 440 -18.92 -3.24 24.60
CA ALA A 440 -17.72 -3.99 24.98
C ALA A 440 -17.10 -4.72 23.79
N GLU A 441 -17.92 -5.39 22.98
CA GLU A 441 -17.48 -6.06 21.75
C GLU A 441 -16.88 -5.05 20.78
N ALA A 442 -17.57 -3.95 20.49
CA ALA A 442 -17.12 -2.93 19.53
C ALA A 442 -15.80 -2.26 19.97
N TRP A 443 -15.70 -1.84 21.22
CA TRP A 443 -14.47 -1.24 21.76
C TRP A 443 -13.31 -2.22 21.82
N THR A 444 -13.57 -3.49 22.15
CA THR A 444 -12.53 -4.54 22.17
C THR A 444 -11.96 -4.77 20.78
N LYS A 445 -12.83 -4.90 19.78
CA LYS A 445 -12.40 -5.12 18.39
C LYS A 445 -11.66 -3.90 17.84
N LEU A 446 -12.14 -2.68 18.13
CA LEU A 446 -11.43 -1.45 17.74
C LEU A 446 -10.06 -1.33 18.41
N TYR A 447 -9.96 -1.63 19.71
CA TYR A 447 -8.66 -1.66 20.38
C TYR A 447 -7.70 -2.67 19.74
N ILE A 448 -8.17 -3.89 19.48
CA ILE A 448 -7.36 -4.93 18.81
C ILE A 448 -6.85 -4.44 17.45
N GLU A 449 -7.72 -3.83 16.64
CA GLU A 449 -7.34 -3.25 15.34
C GLU A 449 -6.24 -2.20 15.49
N LYS A 450 -6.44 -1.23 16.39
CA LYS A 450 -5.48 -0.12 16.58
C LYS A 450 -4.18 -0.59 17.24
N ALA A 451 -4.28 -1.49 18.23
CA ALA A 451 -3.11 -2.06 18.90
C ALA A 451 -2.28 -2.95 17.98
N SER A 452 -2.92 -3.75 17.12
CA SER A 452 -2.22 -4.56 16.12
C SER A 452 -1.47 -3.66 15.13
N ALA A 453 -2.14 -2.67 14.55
CA ALA A 453 -1.52 -1.73 13.62
C ALA A 453 -0.34 -0.95 14.26
N PHE A 454 -0.47 -0.57 15.53
CA PHE A 454 0.60 0.10 16.26
C PHE A 454 1.75 -0.85 16.61
N SER A 455 1.42 -2.09 17.02
CA SER A 455 2.41 -3.13 17.35
C SER A 455 3.24 -3.54 16.15
N ASP A 456 2.64 -3.61 14.97
CA ASP A 456 3.35 -3.88 13.71
C ASP A 456 4.38 -2.79 13.38
N GLN A 457 4.16 -1.58 13.88
CA GLN A 457 5.01 -0.41 13.65
C GLN A 457 6.07 -0.20 14.74
N HIS A 458 5.72 -0.41 16.01
CA HIS A 458 6.54 0.00 17.15
C HIS A 458 6.89 -1.17 18.08
N GLY A 459 6.36 -2.36 17.80
CA GLY A 459 6.51 -3.54 18.63
C GLY A 459 5.48 -3.64 19.75
N TYR A 460 5.35 -4.88 20.26
CA TYR A 460 4.31 -5.24 21.22
C TYR A 460 4.41 -4.48 22.55
N GLU A 461 5.61 -4.36 23.13
CA GLU A 461 5.78 -3.70 24.45
C GLU A 461 5.44 -2.21 24.39
N GLN A 462 5.79 -1.53 23.30
CA GLN A 462 5.43 -0.12 23.08
C GLN A 462 3.92 0.03 22.86
N ALA A 463 3.29 -0.85 22.08
CA ALA A 463 1.85 -0.85 21.90
C ALA A 463 1.11 -1.01 23.24
N MET A 464 1.59 -1.90 24.10
CA MET A 464 1.00 -2.13 25.42
C MET A 464 1.20 -0.98 26.40
N SER A 465 2.20 -0.14 26.20
CA SER A 465 2.50 1.02 27.06
C SER A 465 2.06 2.37 26.48
N ASP A 466 1.58 2.39 25.22
CA ASP A 466 1.17 3.65 24.56
C ASP A 466 -0.02 4.32 25.25
N PRO A 467 0.13 5.58 25.74
CA PRO A 467 -0.93 6.24 26.50
C PRO A 467 -2.20 6.50 25.68
N ASN A 468 -2.09 6.70 24.37
CA ASN A 468 -3.25 6.94 23.50
C ASN A 468 -4.05 5.65 23.30
N LEU A 469 -3.39 4.52 23.03
CA LEU A 469 -4.04 3.21 22.95
C LEU A 469 -4.71 2.84 24.28
N GLN A 470 -4.01 3.07 25.39
CA GLN A 470 -4.53 2.76 26.73
C GLN A 470 -5.76 3.61 27.08
N GLN A 471 -5.67 4.94 26.94
CA GLN A 471 -6.73 5.84 27.40
C GLN A 471 -7.93 5.89 26.47
N ASN A 472 -7.70 5.92 25.16
CA ASN A 472 -8.76 6.17 24.18
C ASN A 472 -9.43 4.90 23.66
N PHE A 473 -8.81 3.73 23.81
CA PHE A 473 -9.35 2.48 23.26
C PHE A 473 -9.46 1.36 24.30
N LEU A 474 -8.40 1.05 25.07
CA LEU A 474 -8.45 -0.05 26.05
C LEU A 474 -9.33 0.28 27.25
N GLN A 475 -9.18 1.46 27.86
CA GLN A 475 -9.99 1.82 29.01
C GLN A 475 -11.49 1.83 28.73
N PRO A 476 -12.00 2.38 27.64
CA PRO A 476 -13.40 2.24 27.24
C PRO A 476 -13.82 0.78 27.08
N ALA A 477 -13.00 -0.08 26.46
CA ALA A 477 -13.30 -1.50 26.31
C ALA A 477 -13.45 -2.19 27.67
N LEU A 478 -12.48 -2.03 28.56
CA LEU A 478 -12.49 -2.61 29.90
C LEU A 478 -13.70 -2.10 30.74
N GLN A 479 -14.01 -0.79 30.65
CA GLN A 479 -15.15 -0.20 31.32
C GLN A 479 -16.47 -0.83 30.87
N HIS A 480 -16.70 -0.97 29.56
CA HIS A 480 -17.93 -1.58 29.04
C HIS A 480 -18.00 -3.08 29.35
N ILE A 481 -16.87 -3.79 29.38
CA ILE A 481 -16.83 -5.20 29.82
C ILE A 481 -17.26 -5.31 31.29
N GLN A 482 -16.78 -4.44 32.17
CA GLN A 482 -17.18 -4.42 33.58
C GLN A 482 -18.66 -4.10 33.74
N LEU A 483 -19.17 -3.12 33.01
CA LEU A 483 -20.60 -2.77 33.03
C LEU A 483 -21.47 -3.92 32.52
N ALA A 484 -21.07 -4.56 31.40
CA ALA A 484 -21.77 -5.73 30.87
C ALA A 484 -21.79 -6.89 31.87
N ALA A 485 -20.67 -7.14 32.53
CA ALA A 485 -20.60 -8.17 33.58
C ALA A 485 -21.51 -7.84 34.80
N ALA A 486 -21.62 -6.58 35.17
CA ALA A 486 -22.50 -6.13 36.23
C ALA A 486 -24.01 -6.26 35.88
N GLU A 487 -24.36 -6.05 34.60
CA GLU A 487 -25.72 -6.16 34.10
C GLU A 487 -26.18 -7.64 33.94
N THR A 488 -25.31 -8.49 33.43
CA THR A 488 -25.63 -9.88 33.10
C THR A 488 -25.34 -10.88 34.26
N GLY A 489 -24.54 -10.47 35.25
CA GLY A 489 -24.02 -11.33 36.31
C GLY A 489 -22.93 -12.30 35.90
N THR A 490 -22.53 -12.27 34.61
CA THR A 490 -21.46 -13.11 34.03
C THR A 490 -20.66 -12.32 32.97
N THR A 491 -19.38 -12.62 32.85
CA THR A 491 -18.57 -12.08 31.76
C THR A 491 -18.59 -13.07 30.58
N ASP A 492 -18.74 -12.57 29.37
CA ASP A 492 -18.57 -13.41 28.19
C ASP A 492 -17.15 -14.03 28.20
N PRO A 493 -17.02 -15.35 28.00
CA PRO A 493 -15.72 -16.03 28.12
C PRO A 493 -14.66 -15.51 27.18
N LEU A 494 -15.04 -15.03 25.98
CA LEU A 494 -14.12 -14.44 25.02
C LEU A 494 -13.60 -13.09 25.51
N LEU A 495 -14.50 -12.22 26.00
CA LEU A 495 -14.14 -10.93 26.58
C LEU A 495 -13.32 -11.12 27.88
N GLN A 496 -13.61 -12.16 28.66
CA GLN A 496 -12.80 -12.52 29.81
C GLN A 496 -11.37 -12.90 29.42
N ALA A 497 -11.19 -13.74 28.39
CA ALA A 497 -9.87 -14.10 27.88
C ALA A 497 -9.10 -12.86 27.39
N PHE A 498 -9.79 -11.93 26.73
CA PHE A 498 -9.22 -10.65 26.35
C PHE A 498 -8.77 -9.83 27.56
N VAL A 499 -9.60 -9.68 28.59
CA VAL A 499 -9.24 -8.96 29.82
C VAL A 499 -8.00 -9.55 30.46
N LEU A 500 -7.93 -10.87 30.62
CA LEU A 500 -6.78 -11.56 31.20
C LEU A 500 -5.49 -11.31 30.40
N THR A 501 -5.60 -11.25 29.08
CA THR A 501 -4.47 -10.92 28.19
C THR A 501 -3.93 -9.51 28.46
N GLN A 502 -4.83 -8.54 28.74
CA GLN A 502 -4.47 -7.13 28.90
C GLN A 502 -4.08 -6.77 30.33
N THR A 503 -4.63 -7.46 31.33
CA THR A 503 -4.48 -7.08 32.74
C THR A 503 -3.55 -7.99 33.54
N GLU A 504 -3.33 -9.21 33.08
CA GLU A 504 -2.46 -10.19 33.75
C GLU A 504 -1.24 -10.53 32.89
N SER A 505 -1.44 -11.38 31.87
CA SER A 505 -0.36 -11.80 30.96
C SER A 505 -0.92 -12.44 29.68
N LEU A 506 -0.08 -12.47 28.63
CA LEU A 506 -0.38 -13.24 27.40
C LEU A 506 -0.65 -14.72 27.70
N GLU A 507 0.04 -15.30 28.69
CA GLU A 507 -0.13 -16.70 29.10
C GLU A 507 -1.49 -16.94 29.76
N SER A 508 -1.94 -16.03 30.65
CA SER A 508 -3.27 -16.11 31.28
C SER A 508 -4.38 -16.04 30.22
N GLY A 509 -4.24 -15.12 29.27
CA GLY A 509 -5.15 -15.00 28.13
C GLY A 509 -5.17 -16.26 27.25
N LEU A 510 -4.00 -16.80 26.93
CA LEU A 510 -3.85 -18.03 26.14
C LEU A 510 -4.48 -19.24 26.84
N GLN A 511 -4.33 -19.35 28.13
CA GLN A 511 -4.96 -20.40 28.94
C GLN A 511 -6.49 -20.31 28.90
N ALA A 512 -7.03 -19.09 29.06
CA ALA A 512 -8.47 -18.86 29.05
C ALA A 512 -9.09 -19.17 27.67
N VAL A 513 -8.45 -18.71 26.59
CA VAL A 513 -8.95 -18.98 25.23
C VAL A 513 -8.84 -20.46 24.86
N ASN A 514 -7.80 -21.17 25.32
CA ASN A 514 -7.69 -22.62 25.13
C ASN A 514 -8.79 -23.38 25.86
N GLN A 515 -9.17 -22.94 27.08
CA GLN A 515 -10.30 -23.52 27.80
C GLN A 515 -11.61 -23.31 27.04
N LEU A 516 -11.86 -22.12 26.53
CA LEU A 516 -13.03 -21.81 25.70
C LEU A 516 -13.10 -22.71 24.46
N LEU A 517 -11.97 -22.91 23.77
CA LEU A 517 -11.87 -23.75 22.59
C LEU A 517 -11.98 -25.26 22.91
N ALA A 518 -11.68 -25.70 24.14
CA ALA A 518 -11.91 -27.05 24.57
C ALA A 518 -13.41 -27.34 24.77
N GLU A 519 -14.18 -26.36 25.25
CA GLU A 519 -15.63 -26.46 25.46
C GLU A 519 -16.40 -26.27 24.13
N LYS A 520 -15.97 -25.30 23.31
CA LYS A 520 -16.54 -24.98 22.00
C LYS A 520 -15.46 -25.10 20.95
N GLN A 521 -15.27 -26.27 20.39
CA GLN A 521 -14.18 -26.56 19.44
C GLN A 521 -14.16 -25.64 18.22
N TRP A 522 -15.32 -25.08 17.86
CA TRP A 522 -15.45 -24.06 16.83
C TRP A 522 -16.03 -22.76 17.42
N ASN A 523 -15.16 -21.77 17.55
CA ASN A 523 -15.52 -20.38 17.78
C ASN A 523 -14.49 -19.54 17.03
N LYS A 524 -14.92 -18.95 15.89
CA LYS A 524 -14.04 -18.15 15.00
C LYS A 524 -13.31 -17.05 15.77
N ASP A 525 -14.04 -16.31 16.63
CA ASP A 525 -13.46 -15.21 17.39
C ASP A 525 -12.45 -15.68 18.43
N ALA A 526 -12.69 -16.82 19.06
CA ALA A 526 -11.74 -17.43 19.98
C ALA A 526 -10.47 -17.95 19.27
N VAL A 527 -10.62 -18.51 18.05
CA VAL A 527 -9.47 -18.91 17.23
C VAL A 527 -8.65 -17.68 16.83
N ASN A 528 -9.32 -16.60 16.41
CA ASN A 528 -8.65 -15.36 16.05
C ASN A 528 -7.95 -14.70 17.26
N LEU A 529 -8.60 -14.66 18.43
CA LEU A 529 -7.98 -14.14 19.66
C LEU A 529 -6.77 -14.98 20.07
N LYS A 530 -6.87 -16.33 19.98
CA LYS A 530 -5.72 -17.21 20.22
C LYS A 530 -4.56 -16.90 19.31
N ALA A 531 -4.82 -16.77 18.01
CA ALA A 531 -3.78 -16.45 17.02
C ALA A 531 -3.12 -15.09 17.29
N LEU A 532 -3.92 -14.10 17.71
CA LEU A 532 -3.45 -12.78 18.11
C LEU A 532 -2.53 -12.82 19.33
N ILE A 533 -2.92 -13.55 20.37
CA ILE A 533 -2.11 -13.74 21.59
C ILE A 533 -0.79 -14.45 21.26
N LEU A 534 -0.83 -15.48 20.42
CA LEU A 534 0.37 -16.19 19.99
C LEU A 534 1.30 -15.31 19.16
N SER A 535 0.74 -14.49 18.24
CA SER A 535 1.53 -13.54 17.46
C SER A 535 2.17 -12.46 18.35
N ALA A 536 1.44 -11.95 19.35
CA ALA A 536 1.99 -11.04 20.34
C ALA A 536 3.10 -11.70 21.19
N SER A 537 2.91 -12.97 21.57
CA SER A 537 3.93 -13.75 22.30
C SER A 537 5.18 -13.96 21.45
N MET A 538 5.03 -14.21 20.15
CA MET A 538 6.12 -14.31 19.17
C MET A 538 6.90 -13.00 19.11
N GLN A 539 6.23 -11.88 18.89
CA GLN A 539 6.88 -10.57 18.82
C GLN A 539 7.63 -10.22 20.12
N ASN A 540 6.99 -10.46 21.28
CA ASN A 540 7.63 -10.25 22.58
C ASN A 540 8.87 -11.12 22.77
N ALA A 541 8.84 -12.38 22.36
CA ALA A 541 9.99 -13.27 22.39
C ALA A 541 11.11 -12.79 21.44
N GLN A 542 10.77 -12.36 20.23
CA GLN A 542 11.74 -11.78 19.27
C GLN A 542 12.43 -10.54 19.83
N GLN A 543 11.68 -9.62 20.44
CA GLN A 543 12.24 -8.43 21.06
C GLN A 543 13.22 -8.73 22.22
N LYS A 544 13.00 -9.85 22.92
CA LYS A 544 13.86 -10.33 23.99
C LYS A 544 15.02 -11.21 23.51
N GLY A 545 15.17 -11.40 22.20
CA GLY A 545 16.18 -12.30 21.64
C GLY A 545 15.93 -13.79 21.92
N GLN A 546 14.72 -14.16 22.35
CA GLN A 546 14.31 -15.53 22.67
C GLN A 546 13.78 -16.24 21.41
N TRP A 547 14.66 -16.47 20.48
CA TRP A 547 14.30 -16.87 19.11
C TRP A 547 13.66 -18.25 18.99
N GLU A 548 14.09 -19.24 19.78
CA GLU A 548 13.48 -20.57 19.79
C GLU A 548 12.02 -20.48 20.28
N ALA A 549 11.79 -19.71 21.34
CA ALA A 549 10.43 -19.45 21.82
C ALA A 549 9.59 -18.69 20.79
N ALA A 550 10.17 -17.72 20.09
CA ALA A 550 9.49 -17.00 19.01
C ALA A 550 9.09 -17.93 17.86
N LYS A 551 9.96 -18.85 17.46
CA LYS A 551 9.67 -19.88 16.45
C LYS A 551 8.54 -20.81 16.90
N ASP A 552 8.59 -21.27 18.15
CA ASP A 552 7.53 -22.12 18.70
C ASP A 552 6.17 -21.42 18.68
N TYR A 553 6.12 -20.15 19.08
CA TYR A 553 4.89 -19.34 18.98
C TYR A 553 4.41 -19.15 17.54
N ALA A 554 5.32 -18.93 16.59
CA ALA A 554 4.96 -18.82 15.18
C ALA A 554 4.38 -20.14 14.64
N LEU A 555 4.95 -21.29 15.00
CA LEU A 555 4.42 -22.60 14.62
C LEU A 555 3.04 -22.85 15.23
N LEU A 556 2.81 -22.50 16.49
CA LEU A 556 1.51 -22.58 17.15
C LEU A 556 0.50 -21.62 16.49
N THR A 557 0.93 -20.47 16.05
CA THR A 557 0.10 -19.50 15.29
C THR A 557 -0.32 -20.11 13.96
N ALA A 558 0.62 -20.71 13.22
CA ALA A 558 0.33 -21.40 11.95
C ALA A 558 -0.65 -22.56 12.15
N GLU A 559 -0.45 -23.39 13.17
CA GLU A 559 -1.39 -24.49 13.52
C GLU A 559 -2.78 -23.96 13.84
N THR A 560 -2.85 -22.83 14.56
CA THR A 560 -4.12 -22.19 14.91
C THR A 560 -4.86 -21.70 13.65
N TYR A 561 -4.17 -21.07 12.71
CA TYR A 561 -4.76 -20.65 11.43
C TYR A 561 -5.08 -21.85 10.52
N GLN A 562 -4.25 -22.91 10.48
CA GLN A 562 -4.60 -24.15 9.78
C GLN A 562 -5.91 -24.74 10.30
N ARG A 563 -6.12 -24.74 11.61
CA ARG A 563 -7.38 -25.17 12.21
C ARG A 563 -8.53 -24.25 11.78
N SER A 564 -8.32 -22.95 11.75
CA SER A 564 -9.31 -21.99 11.29
C SER A 564 -9.70 -22.24 9.83
N THR A 565 -8.73 -22.39 8.94
CA THR A 565 -8.97 -22.66 7.51
C THR A 565 -9.57 -24.04 7.24
N ALA A 566 -9.28 -25.06 8.08
CA ALA A 566 -9.92 -26.36 7.99
C ALA A 566 -11.42 -26.31 8.32
N MET A 567 -11.84 -25.39 9.17
CA MET A 567 -13.23 -25.18 9.57
C MET A 567 -13.98 -24.22 8.65
N ALA A 568 -13.33 -23.11 8.26
CA ALA A 568 -13.85 -22.10 7.34
C ALA A 568 -13.04 -22.11 6.05
N ARG A 569 -13.29 -23.13 5.22
CA ARG A 569 -12.47 -23.47 4.05
C ARG A 569 -12.48 -22.43 2.93
N SER A 570 -13.46 -21.54 2.90
CA SER A 570 -13.55 -20.44 1.95
C SER A 570 -13.40 -19.05 2.61
N TYR A 571 -12.76 -18.97 3.79
CA TYR A 571 -12.52 -17.70 4.50
C TYR A 571 -11.16 -17.10 4.13
N PRO A 572 -11.13 -16.03 3.25
CA PRO A 572 -9.88 -15.47 2.73
C PRO A 572 -8.91 -15.01 3.82
N PRO A 573 -9.32 -14.25 4.88
CA PRO A 573 -8.38 -13.76 5.88
C PRO A 573 -7.64 -14.84 6.65
N GLY A 574 -8.26 -16.02 6.83
CA GLY A 574 -7.61 -17.16 7.47
C GLY A 574 -6.40 -17.66 6.68
N TYR A 575 -6.54 -17.75 5.36
CA TYR A 575 -5.46 -18.15 4.47
C TYR A 575 -4.39 -17.07 4.32
N GLU A 576 -4.77 -15.79 4.28
CA GLU A 576 -3.84 -14.66 4.25
C GLU A 576 -2.95 -14.64 5.50
N SER A 577 -3.56 -14.77 6.67
CA SER A 577 -2.83 -14.82 7.95
C SER A 577 -1.90 -16.04 8.02
N LEU A 578 -2.35 -17.19 7.51
CA LEU A 578 -1.53 -18.40 7.43
C LEU A 578 -0.35 -18.21 6.47
N CYS A 579 -0.59 -17.63 5.30
CA CYS A 579 0.46 -17.30 4.33
C CYS A 579 1.51 -16.36 4.93
N TYR A 580 1.07 -15.29 5.60
CA TYR A 580 1.94 -14.32 6.27
C TYR A 580 2.77 -14.98 7.39
N THR A 581 2.15 -15.84 8.20
CA THR A 581 2.83 -16.57 9.29
C THR A 581 3.95 -17.47 8.74
N TYR A 582 3.68 -18.23 7.68
CA TYR A 582 4.70 -19.08 7.05
C TYR A 582 5.79 -18.27 6.35
N LEU A 583 5.48 -17.11 5.79
CA LEU A 583 6.50 -16.19 5.26
C LEU A 583 7.43 -15.71 6.39
N GLY A 584 6.88 -15.41 7.57
CA GLY A 584 7.68 -15.07 8.75
C GLY A 584 8.61 -16.21 9.17
N LEU A 585 8.10 -17.43 9.30
CA LEU A 585 8.88 -18.64 9.62
C LEU A 585 9.97 -18.93 8.57
N MET A 586 9.66 -18.74 7.30
CA MET A 586 10.62 -18.88 6.22
C MET A 586 11.74 -17.82 6.32
N THR A 587 11.41 -16.58 6.61
CA THR A 587 12.40 -15.50 6.76
C THR A 587 13.34 -15.76 7.92
N ASP A 588 12.80 -16.18 9.07
CA ASP A 588 13.59 -16.58 10.24
C ASP A 588 14.49 -17.80 9.94
N GLY A 589 13.97 -18.80 9.24
CA GLY A 589 14.75 -19.97 8.79
C GLY A 589 15.90 -19.61 7.87
N ILE A 590 15.73 -18.66 6.94
CA ILE A 590 16.81 -18.17 6.07
C ILE A 590 17.92 -17.51 6.89
N GLN A 591 17.55 -16.69 7.86
CA GLN A 591 18.51 -15.95 8.67
C GLN A 591 19.34 -16.83 9.61
N ARG A 592 18.76 -17.96 10.10
CA ARG A 592 19.38 -18.74 11.17
C ARG A 592 19.93 -20.10 10.75
N SER A 593 19.07 -21.02 10.30
CA SER A 593 19.49 -22.40 10.13
C SER A 593 19.50 -22.89 8.67
N GLY A 594 18.77 -22.21 7.79
CA GLY A 594 18.52 -22.68 6.43
C GLY A 594 17.66 -23.93 6.34
N GLU A 595 17.36 -24.57 7.47
CA GLU A 595 16.50 -25.76 7.57
C GLU A 595 15.04 -25.36 7.43
N GLN A 596 14.23 -26.25 6.88
CA GLN A 596 12.76 -26.07 6.72
C GLN A 596 12.32 -24.89 5.85
N VAL A 597 13.24 -24.07 5.30
CA VAL A 597 12.89 -22.92 4.44
C VAL A 597 12.01 -23.36 3.26
N LYS A 598 12.33 -24.51 2.65
CA LYS A 598 11.57 -25.04 1.53
C LYS A 598 10.16 -25.46 1.94
N GLU A 599 10.04 -26.14 3.07
CA GLU A 599 8.75 -26.60 3.62
C GLU A 599 7.84 -25.42 3.98
N PHE A 600 8.40 -24.41 4.64
CA PHE A 600 7.64 -23.18 4.98
C PHE A 600 7.27 -22.39 3.72
N ALA A 601 8.15 -22.32 2.72
CA ALA A 601 7.83 -21.68 1.45
C ALA A 601 6.69 -22.39 0.71
N GLU A 602 6.70 -23.72 0.62
CA GLU A 602 5.63 -24.50 0.01
C GLU A 602 4.29 -24.28 0.75
N SER A 603 4.33 -24.29 2.09
CA SER A 603 3.16 -24.04 2.92
C SER A 603 2.61 -22.61 2.75
N ALA A 604 3.49 -21.61 2.68
CA ALA A 604 3.13 -20.22 2.43
C ALA A 604 2.49 -20.03 1.05
N ILE A 605 3.09 -20.60 0.00
CA ILE A 605 2.56 -20.56 -1.36
C ILE A 605 1.17 -21.16 -1.40
N GLN A 606 1.01 -22.37 -0.85
CA GLN A 606 -0.28 -23.06 -0.85
C GLN A 606 -1.36 -22.24 -0.10
N ALA A 607 -1.02 -21.62 1.02
CA ALA A 607 -1.95 -20.78 1.76
C ALA A 607 -2.35 -19.54 0.93
N CYS A 608 -1.39 -18.86 0.31
CA CYS A 608 -1.68 -17.73 -0.56
C CYS A 608 -2.52 -18.09 -1.79
N GLU A 609 -2.22 -19.23 -2.41
CA GLU A 609 -3.01 -19.74 -3.54
C GLU A 609 -4.45 -20.08 -3.12
N ASN A 610 -4.63 -20.66 -1.95
CA ASN A 610 -5.95 -20.91 -1.39
C ASN A 610 -6.69 -19.59 -1.13
N ALA A 611 -6.02 -18.55 -0.61
CA ALA A 611 -6.60 -17.21 -0.47
C ALA A 611 -7.07 -16.66 -1.83
N LEU A 612 -6.28 -16.80 -2.88
CA LEU A 612 -6.63 -16.38 -4.25
C LEU A 612 -7.74 -17.22 -4.86
N GLN A 613 -7.85 -18.51 -4.53
CA GLN A 613 -9.01 -19.31 -4.95
C GLN A 613 -10.31 -18.82 -4.32
N THR A 614 -10.25 -18.30 -3.08
CA THR A 614 -11.43 -17.77 -2.41
C THR A 614 -11.75 -16.33 -2.84
N LEU A 615 -10.75 -15.51 -3.15
CA LEU A 615 -10.92 -14.14 -3.59
C LEU A 615 -9.85 -13.77 -4.66
N PRO A 616 -10.07 -14.10 -5.94
CA PRO A 616 -9.07 -13.95 -7.01
C PRO A 616 -8.58 -12.51 -7.22
N GLU A 617 -9.44 -11.54 -6.95
CA GLU A 617 -9.13 -10.10 -7.11
C GLU A 617 -8.31 -9.53 -5.95
N ASN A 618 -8.13 -10.30 -4.87
CA ASN A 618 -7.38 -9.83 -3.71
C ASN A 618 -5.89 -9.72 -4.05
N ARG A 619 -5.35 -8.52 -3.88
CA ARG A 619 -3.96 -8.20 -4.24
C ARG A 619 -2.95 -8.52 -3.15
N TYR A 620 -3.40 -8.57 -1.90
CA TYR A 620 -2.51 -8.81 -0.77
C TYR A 620 -1.86 -10.20 -0.82
N PRO A 621 -2.56 -11.31 -1.07
CA PRO A 621 -1.92 -12.62 -1.28
C PRO A 621 -0.97 -12.65 -2.49
N LYS A 622 -1.27 -11.91 -3.57
CA LYS A 622 -0.36 -11.77 -4.72
C LYS A 622 0.95 -11.08 -4.32
N PHE A 623 0.85 -10.03 -3.50
CA PHE A 623 2.02 -9.36 -2.92
C PHE A 623 2.82 -10.30 -2.02
N LEU A 624 2.16 -11.07 -1.14
CA LEU A 624 2.83 -12.06 -0.30
C LEU A 624 3.55 -13.12 -1.13
N LEU A 625 2.94 -13.63 -2.21
CA LEU A 625 3.58 -14.54 -3.16
C LEU A 625 4.86 -13.94 -3.74
N SER A 626 4.82 -12.66 -4.14
CA SER A 626 6.02 -11.97 -4.60
C SER A 626 7.14 -12.00 -3.53
N ARG A 627 6.79 -11.72 -2.28
CA ARG A 627 7.74 -11.75 -1.15
C ARG A 627 8.28 -13.15 -0.88
N ILE A 628 7.42 -14.17 -0.92
CA ILE A 628 7.82 -15.58 -0.71
C ILE A 628 8.84 -16.01 -1.77
N TYR A 629 8.51 -15.80 -3.04
CA TYR A 629 9.41 -16.16 -4.15
C TYR A 629 10.70 -15.33 -4.15
N LEU A 630 10.65 -14.07 -3.73
CA LEU A 630 11.84 -13.25 -3.51
C LEU A 630 12.75 -13.85 -2.42
N MET A 631 12.17 -14.28 -1.29
CA MET A 631 12.92 -14.94 -0.22
C MET A 631 13.49 -16.28 -0.69
N GLN A 632 12.76 -17.07 -1.47
CA GLN A 632 13.30 -18.30 -2.08
C GLN A 632 14.48 -18.01 -3.01
N ALA A 633 14.41 -16.94 -3.82
CA ALA A 633 15.51 -16.54 -4.68
C ALA A 633 16.73 -16.12 -3.86
N ARG A 634 16.55 -15.36 -2.78
CA ARG A 634 17.64 -14.96 -1.85
C ARG A 634 18.27 -16.16 -1.14
N TRP A 635 17.45 -17.10 -0.68
CA TRP A 635 17.95 -18.35 -0.10
C TRP A 635 18.72 -19.18 -1.14
N ALA A 636 18.19 -19.28 -2.37
CA ALA A 636 18.85 -19.99 -3.46
C ALA A 636 20.23 -19.39 -3.79
N LEU A 637 20.40 -18.06 -3.71
CA LEU A 637 21.70 -17.38 -3.86
C LEU A 637 22.73 -17.86 -2.84
N SER A 638 22.32 -18.12 -1.59
CA SER A 638 23.22 -18.56 -0.52
C SER A 638 23.62 -20.03 -0.64
N TYR A 639 22.75 -20.88 -1.22
CA TYR A 639 22.91 -22.34 -1.26
C TYR A 639 23.13 -22.88 -2.68
N GLY A 640 23.34 -22.02 -3.69
CA GLY A 640 23.66 -22.46 -5.05
C GLY A 640 22.51 -23.14 -5.81
N ASN A 641 21.28 -22.95 -5.35
CA ASN A 641 20.08 -23.50 -6.01
C ASN A 641 19.64 -22.63 -7.21
N ASP A 642 18.63 -23.07 -7.92
CA ASP A 642 18.03 -22.29 -9.00
C ASP A 642 17.45 -20.98 -8.45
N VAL A 643 18.05 -19.86 -8.84
CA VAL A 643 17.63 -18.48 -8.49
C VAL A 643 16.63 -17.95 -9.52
N GLN A 644 16.76 -18.35 -10.79
CA GLN A 644 16.00 -17.69 -11.87
C GLN A 644 14.51 -17.98 -11.78
N THR A 645 14.14 -19.24 -11.50
CA THR A 645 12.72 -19.62 -11.42
C THR A 645 11.99 -18.85 -10.32
N PRO A 646 12.44 -18.85 -9.04
CA PRO A 646 11.74 -18.10 -8.01
C PRO A 646 11.82 -16.58 -8.24
N LEU A 647 12.90 -16.04 -8.78
CA LEU A 647 12.99 -14.62 -9.10
C LEU A 647 12.01 -14.20 -10.20
N ALA A 648 11.82 -15.03 -11.22
CA ALA A 648 10.83 -14.78 -12.26
C ALA A 648 9.40 -14.83 -11.71
N GLN A 649 9.10 -15.78 -10.82
CA GLN A 649 7.82 -15.85 -10.13
C GLN A 649 7.59 -14.63 -9.21
N ALA A 650 8.63 -14.21 -8.48
CA ALA A 650 8.55 -13.02 -7.64
C ALA A 650 8.20 -11.76 -8.44
N LYS A 651 8.85 -11.58 -9.60
CA LYS A 651 8.55 -10.46 -10.52
C LYS A 651 7.15 -10.54 -11.10
N HIS A 652 6.71 -11.73 -11.51
CA HIS A 652 5.35 -11.95 -12.01
C HIS A 652 4.30 -11.53 -10.97
N TRP A 653 4.39 -12.07 -9.77
CA TRP A 653 3.44 -11.75 -8.71
C TRP A 653 3.53 -10.31 -8.24
N HIS A 654 4.72 -9.69 -8.30
CA HIS A 654 4.87 -8.27 -8.04
C HIS A 654 4.10 -7.42 -9.05
N GLN A 655 4.15 -7.76 -10.34
CA GLN A 655 3.36 -7.09 -11.38
C GLN A 655 1.85 -7.30 -11.20
N GLU A 656 1.43 -8.52 -10.83
CA GLU A 656 0.03 -8.83 -10.53
C GLU A 656 -0.50 -8.08 -9.29
N ALA A 657 0.38 -7.71 -8.37
CA ALA A 657 0.07 -6.91 -7.20
C ALA A 657 0.16 -5.40 -7.44
N ALA A 658 0.53 -4.93 -8.63
CA ALA A 658 0.94 -3.54 -8.95
C ALA A 658 -0.11 -2.43 -8.69
N ALA A 659 -1.29 -2.75 -8.18
CA ALA A 659 -2.30 -1.77 -7.80
C ALA A 659 -2.64 -1.81 -6.30
N LEU A 660 -1.72 -2.32 -5.46
CA LEU A 660 -1.80 -2.15 -4.02
C LEU A 660 -1.69 -0.66 -3.68
N ASP A 661 -2.52 -0.19 -2.76
CA ASP A 661 -2.50 1.20 -2.30
C ASP A 661 -1.25 1.54 -1.47
N ASP A 662 -0.55 0.52 -0.96
CA ASP A 662 0.72 0.68 -0.25
C ASP A 662 1.90 0.81 -1.22
N VAL A 663 2.05 2.02 -1.76
CA VAL A 663 3.17 2.39 -2.64
C VAL A 663 4.53 2.18 -1.96
N PHE A 664 4.61 2.36 -0.65
CA PHE A 664 5.85 2.22 0.11
C PHE A 664 6.37 0.78 0.06
N THR A 665 5.57 -0.17 0.54
CA THR A 665 5.95 -1.59 0.60
C THR A 665 6.12 -2.18 -0.81
N PHE A 666 5.34 -1.72 -1.78
CA PHE A 666 5.48 -2.11 -3.18
C PHE A 666 6.83 -1.67 -3.75
N THR A 667 7.20 -0.38 -3.63
CA THR A 667 8.49 0.16 -4.12
C THR A 667 9.68 -0.48 -3.41
N TRP A 668 9.56 -0.74 -2.10
CA TRP A 668 10.58 -1.46 -1.34
C TRP A 668 10.82 -2.88 -1.90
N THR A 669 9.74 -3.64 -2.15
CA THR A 669 9.85 -4.98 -2.75
C THR A 669 10.47 -4.92 -4.15
N GLN A 670 10.14 -3.90 -4.94
CA GLN A 670 10.74 -3.67 -6.26
C GLN A 670 12.26 -3.45 -6.18
N ALA A 671 12.72 -2.66 -5.21
CA ALA A 671 14.15 -2.44 -4.97
C ALA A 671 14.86 -3.76 -4.59
N LEU A 672 14.24 -4.58 -3.73
CA LEU A 672 14.79 -5.87 -3.32
C LEU A 672 14.84 -6.90 -4.47
N LEU A 673 13.84 -6.89 -5.37
CA LEU A 673 13.85 -7.73 -6.57
C LEU A 673 15.04 -7.39 -7.47
N ALA A 674 15.29 -6.10 -7.72
CA ALA A 674 16.43 -5.66 -8.51
C ALA A 674 17.77 -5.97 -7.84
N ALA A 675 17.88 -5.79 -6.52
CA ALA A 675 19.08 -6.13 -5.76
C ALA A 675 19.37 -7.64 -5.78
N THR A 676 18.33 -8.47 -5.69
CA THR A 676 18.48 -9.94 -5.77
C THR A 676 18.91 -10.39 -7.16
N GLU A 677 18.36 -9.79 -8.20
CA GLU A 677 18.79 -10.03 -9.58
C GLU A 677 20.24 -9.57 -9.80
N ALA A 678 20.60 -8.40 -9.27
CA ALA A 678 21.96 -7.90 -9.32
C ALA A 678 22.95 -8.87 -8.65
N SER A 679 22.63 -9.38 -7.45
CA SER A 679 23.45 -10.38 -6.76
C SER A 679 23.65 -11.65 -7.60
N TYR A 680 22.60 -12.11 -8.28
CA TYR A 680 22.66 -13.24 -9.20
C TYR A 680 23.59 -12.95 -10.38
N LEU A 681 23.52 -11.75 -10.98
CA LEU A 681 24.38 -11.32 -12.10
C LEU A 681 25.85 -11.23 -11.66
N THR A 682 26.14 -10.63 -10.50
CA THR A 682 27.48 -10.55 -9.93
C THR A 682 28.10 -11.95 -9.75
N LEU A 683 27.34 -12.92 -9.22
CA LEU A 683 27.81 -14.31 -9.08
C LEU A 683 28.11 -15.00 -10.41
N ARG A 684 27.61 -14.49 -11.52
CA ARG A 684 27.86 -14.98 -12.90
C ARG A 684 28.86 -14.11 -13.68
N GLY A 685 29.49 -13.14 -13.02
CA GLY A 685 30.45 -12.21 -13.66
C GLY A 685 29.81 -11.25 -14.66
N ASN A 686 28.50 -11.01 -14.56
CA ASN A 686 27.78 -10.06 -15.40
C ASN A 686 27.67 -8.70 -14.70
N ASP A 687 27.59 -7.63 -15.51
CA ASP A 687 27.45 -6.28 -14.98
C ASP A 687 26.13 -6.10 -14.23
N ALA A 688 26.20 -5.98 -12.92
CA ALA A 688 25.07 -5.79 -12.02
C ALA A 688 24.82 -4.32 -11.64
N LEU A 689 25.78 -3.42 -11.97
CA LEU A 689 25.77 -2.03 -11.52
C LEU A 689 24.49 -1.25 -11.92
N PRO A 690 23.96 -1.37 -13.14
CA PRO A 690 22.74 -0.65 -13.52
C PRO A 690 21.53 -1.02 -12.66
N LEU A 691 21.39 -2.31 -12.27
CA LEU A 691 20.31 -2.75 -11.39
C LEU A 691 20.51 -2.28 -9.95
N LEU A 692 21.75 -2.25 -9.46
CA LEU A 692 22.06 -1.73 -8.13
C LEU A 692 21.81 -0.22 -8.05
N GLU A 693 22.19 0.55 -9.08
CA GLU A 693 21.87 1.98 -9.17
C GLU A 693 20.35 2.22 -9.19
N GLN A 694 19.62 1.39 -9.91
CA GLN A 694 18.15 1.45 -9.94
C GLN A 694 17.53 1.12 -8.58
N ALA A 695 18.01 0.06 -7.91
CA ALA A 695 17.55 -0.32 -6.56
C ALA A 695 17.80 0.80 -5.54
N VAL A 696 19.01 1.39 -5.55
CA VAL A 696 19.36 2.55 -4.73
C VAL A 696 18.40 3.72 -5.01
N GLY A 697 18.10 3.99 -6.29
CA GLY A 697 17.16 5.03 -6.69
C GLY A 697 15.75 4.85 -6.12
N TRP A 698 15.26 3.62 -6.03
CA TRP A 698 13.97 3.33 -5.37
C TRP A 698 14.06 3.47 -3.85
N PHE A 699 15.13 3.03 -3.21
CA PHE A 699 15.33 3.24 -1.78
C PHE A 699 15.38 4.74 -1.43
N GLU A 700 16.09 5.57 -2.22
CA GLU A 700 16.13 7.01 -2.02
C GLU A 700 14.75 7.69 -2.12
N GLN A 701 13.83 7.14 -2.92
CA GLN A 701 12.45 7.61 -2.99
C GLN A 701 11.65 7.29 -1.71
N LEU A 702 12.02 6.24 -0.99
CA LEU A 702 11.35 5.82 0.24
C LEU A 702 11.84 6.57 1.49
N LEU A 703 13.11 7.00 1.52
CA LEU A 703 13.71 7.64 2.70
C LEU A 703 13.00 8.91 3.20
N PRO A 704 12.44 9.79 2.33
CA PRO A 704 11.71 10.96 2.77
C PRO A 704 10.29 10.68 3.30
N LEU A 705 9.79 9.46 3.10
CA LEU A 705 8.44 9.08 3.52
C LEU A 705 8.47 8.68 5.00
N GLU A 706 7.53 9.22 5.77
CA GLU A 706 7.32 8.76 7.14
C GLU A 706 6.77 7.33 7.10
N SER A 707 7.53 6.38 7.61
CA SER A 707 7.15 4.98 7.68
C SER A 707 7.84 4.31 8.87
N PRO A 708 7.13 3.45 9.59
CA PRO A 708 7.69 2.64 10.66
C PRO A 708 8.73 1.63 10.14
N TYR A 709 8.66 1.29 8.86
CA TYR A 709 9.59 0.37 8.20
C TYR A 709 10.91 1.02 7.75
N ARG A 710 11.08 2.33 8.02
CA ARG A 710 12.29 3.06 7.63
C ARG A 710 13.61 2.40 8.10
N PRO A 711 13.73 1.83 9.34
CA PRO A 711 14.95 1.12 9.75
C PRO A 711 15.26 -0.08 8.87
N TYR A 712 14.25 -0.86 8.50
CA TYR A 712 14.39 -2.02 7.60
C TYR A 712 14.78 -1.59 6.19
N VAL A 713 14.18 -0.52 5.67
CA VAL A 713 14.52 0.06 4.37
C VAL A 713 15.97 0.53 4.32
N VAL A 714 16.41 1.24 5.37
CA VAL A 714 17.82 1.65 5.50
C VAL A 714 18.74 0.44 5.60
N SER A 715 18.37 -0.55 6.39
CA SER A 715 19.11 -1.80 6.52
C SER A 715 19.30 -2.52 5.18
N ASP A 716 18.23 -2.70 4.41
CA ASP A 716 18.29 -3.31 3.08
C ASP A 716 19.10 -2.44 2.10
N MET A 717 18.98 -1.11 2.18
CA MET A 717 19.74 -0.19 1.35
C MET A 717 21.24 -0.25 1.66
N LEU A 718 21.64 -0.41 2.93
CA LEU A 718 23.04 -0.63 3.31
C LEU A 718 23.62 -1.88 2.65
N LEU A 719 22.84 -2.98 2.62
CA LEU A 719 23.24 -4.21 1.93
C LEU A 719 23.43 -3.94 0.42
N VAL A 720 22.49 -3.22 -0.22
CA VAL A 720 22.60 -2.89 -1.65
C VAL A 720 23.79 -1.96 -1.92
N LEU A 721 24.08 -1.01 -1.04
CA LEU A 721 25.27 -0.16 -1.15
C LEU A 721 26.57 -0.98 -1.00
N SER A 722 26.59 -2.00 -0.14
CA SER A 722 27.75 -2.89 -0.04
C SER A 722 28.00 -3.66 -1.36
N GLN A 723 26.93 -4.15 -1.99
CA GLN A 723 26.97 -4.81 -3.30
C GLN A 723 27.39 -3.85 -4.41
N GLN A 724 26.88 -2.62 -4.38
CA GLN A 724 27.25 -1.56 -5.34
C GLN A 724 28.74 -1.19 -5.20
N ALA A 725 29.23 -1.05 -3.97
CA ALA A 725 30.65 -0.78 -3.72
C ALA A 725 31.53 -1.92 -4.27
N HIS A 726 31.12 -3.17 -4.02
CA HIS A 726 31.81 -4.36 -4.54
C HIS A 726 31.84 -4.36 -6.08
N GLU A 727 30.70 -4.08 -6.73
CA GLU A 727 30.61 -4.04 -8.20
C GLU A 727 31.44 -2.89 -8.80
N LEU A 728 31.48 -1.72 -8.15
CA LEU A 728 32.37 -0.62 -8.55
C LEU A 728 33.83 -1.03 -8.51
N ILE A 729 34.24 -1.76 -7.45
CA ILE A 729 35.62 -2.27 -7.32
C ILE A 729 35.95 -3.24 -8.46
N THR A 730 35.03 -4.18 -8.76
CA THR A 730 35.25 -5.18 -9.83
C THR A 730 35.37 -4.51 -11.20
N GLN A 731 34.72 -3.35 -11.40
CA GLN A 731 34.84 -2.53 -12.60
C GLN A 731 36.02 -1.54 -12.59
N GLY A 732 36.85 -1.53 -11.55
CA GLY A 732 37.96 -0.59 -11.38
C GLY A 732 37.53 0.86 -11.14
N ARG A 733 36.30 1.08 -10.66
CA ARG A 733 35.74 2.39 -10.31
C ARG A 733 35.87 2.67 -8.81
N ASN A 734 35.90 3.94 -8.45
CA ASN A 734 36.05 4.34 -7.04
C ASN A 734 34.75 4.19 -6.24
N PRO A 735 34.70 3.39 -5.15
CA PRO A 735 33.52 3.18 -4.31
C PRO A 735 33.32 4.21 -3.18
N GLU A 736 34.22 5.18 -2.99
CA GLU A 736 34.24 6.13 -1.87
C GLU A 736 32.89 6.83 -1.63
N ALA A 737 32.21 7.28 -2.69
CA ALA A 737 30.92 7.93 -2.57
C ALA A 737 29.84 6.99 -2.02
N THR A 738 29.94 5.71 -2.35
CA THR A 738 29.01 4.67 -1.87
C THR A 738 29.25 4.39 -0.38
N TYR A 739 30.50 4.30 0.05
CA TYR A 739 30.85 4.17 1.47
C TYR A 739 30.38 5.37 2.29
N ALA A 740 30.64 6.59 1.80
CA ALA A 740 30.20 7.81 2.47
C ALA A 740 28.66 7.87 2.61
N ARG A 741 27.93 7.45 1.57
CA ARG A 741 26.47 7.39 1.63
C ARG A 741 25.96 6.36 2.63
N ALA A 742 26.55 5.17 2.66
CA ALA A 742 26.21 4.14 3.62
C ALA A 742 26.46 4.61 5.06
N GLN A 743 27.62 5.23 5.33
CA GLN A 743 27.95 5.76 6.65
C GLN A 743 26.96 6.86 7.07
N GLN A 744 26.65 7.78 6.19
CA GLN A 744 25.68 8.85 6.45
C GLN A 744 24.32 8.26 6.84
N LEU A 745 23.80 7.31 6.08
CA LEU A 745 22.49 6.68 6.35
C LEU A 745 22.47 5.95 7.68
N TYR A 746 23.55 5.22 7.97
CA TYR A 746 23.70 4.52 9.25
C TYR A 746 23.71 5.50 10.42
N ASP A 747 24.52 6.55 10.35
CA ASP A 747 24.62 7.56 11.42
C ASP A 747 23.28 8.28 11.63
N GLU A 748 22.58 8.62 10.56
CA GLU A 748 21.25 9.26 10.63
C GLU A 748 20.20 8.36 11.29
N ILE A 749 20.12 7.07 10.92
CA ILE A 749 19.12 6.17 11.46
C ILE A 749 19.39 5.79 12.90
N MET A 750 20.65 5.66 13.31
CA MET A 750 21.04 5.34 14.68
C MET A 750 20.76 6.48 15.68
N LEU A 751 20.42 7.69 15.20
CA LEU A 751 19.91 8.78 16.02
C LEU A 751 18.41 8.67 16.30
N THR A 752 17.70 7.73 15.67
CA THR A 752 16.29 7.50 15.90
C THR A 752 16.08 6.95 17.31
N PRO A 753 15.30 7.60 18.18
CA PRO A 753 15.02 7.06 19.50
C PRO A 753 14.20 5.77 19.36
N ASP A 754 14.40 4.84 20.31
CA ASP A 754 13.59 3.62 20.47
C ASP A 754 13.64 2.61 19.31
N LEU A 755 14.76 2.53 18.57
CA LEU A 755 14.99 1.46 17.61
C LEU A 755 14.89 0.09 18.31
N LEU A 756 14.09 -0.81 17.72
CA LEU A 756 13.95 -2.18 18.20
C LEU A 756 15.28 -2.96 18.07
N VAL A 757 15.47 -3.94 18.93
CA VAL A 757 16.72 -4.76 18.94
C VAL A 757 16.96 -5.42 17.58
N ASN A 758 15.92 -5.99 16.96
CA ASN A 758 16.01 -6.61 15.63
C ASN A 758 16.33 -5.61 14.50
N GLU A 759 15.86 -4.35 14.63
CA GLU A 759 16.18 -3.27 13.69
C GLU A 759 17.64 -2.85 13.79
N GLN A 760 18.13 -2.64 15.02
CA GLN A 760 19.53 -2.36 15.29
C GLN A 760 20.42 -3.47 14.70
N TRP A 761 20.02 -4.72 14.83
CA TRP A 761 20.71 -5.86 14.31
C TRP A 761 20.84 -5.87 12.79
N GLY A 762 19.74 -5.68 12.09
CA GLY A 762 19.77 -5.60 10.64
C GLY A 762 20.68 -4.49 10.14
N LEU A 763 20.61 -3.32 10.78
CA LEU A 763 21.46 -2.16 10.47
C LEU A 763 22.94 -2.45 10.73
N LEU A 764 23.26 -3.05 11.88
CA LEU A 764 24.64 -3.45 12.23
C LEU A 764 25.23 -4.45 11.23
N ASN A 765 24.49 -5.53 10.95
CA ASN A 765 24.94 -6.57 10.05
C ASN A 765 25.18 -6.06 8.63
N ASN A 766 24.25 -5.25 8.10
CA ASN A 766 24.37 -4.75 6.74
C ASN A 766 25.42 -3.65 6.62
N MET A 767 25.59 -2.80 7.64
CA MET A 767 26.73 -1.87 7.68
C MET A 767 28.08 -2.59 7.82
N ALA A 768 28.12 -3.69 8.56
CA ALA A 768 29.32 -4.53 8.63
C ALA A 768 29.71 -5.10 7.25
N GLN A 769 28.75 -5.42 6.38
CA GLN A 769 29.04 -5.83 5.01
C GLN A 769 29.70 -4.70 4.20
N VAL A 770 29.30 -3.44 4.41
CA VAL A 770 29.95 -2.27 3.78
C VAL A 770 31.43 -2.19 4.21
N TYR A 771 31.69 -2.25 5.51
CA TYR A 771 33.07 -2.27 6.04
C TYR A 771 33.84 -3.48 5.56
N TRP A 772 33.22 -4.64 5.44
CA TRP A 772 33.84 -5.85 4.94
C TRP A 772 34.30 -5.70 3.48
N VAL A 773 33.48 -5.11 2.62
CA VAL A 773 33.87 -4.83 1.22
C VAL A 773 35.06 -3.85 1.18
N GLU A 774 35.02 -2.79 1.99
CA GLU A 774 36.10 -1.82 2.10
C GLU A 774 37.38 -2.47 2.61
N LEU A 775 37.31 -3.31 3.65
CA LEU A 775 38.43 -4.02 4.26
C LEU A 775 39.14 -4.95 3.25
N ASN A 776 38.36 -5.73 2.50
CA ASN A 776 38.87 -6.58 1.44
C ASN A 776 39.51 -5.79 0.30
N HIS A 777 38.93 -4.65 -0.06
CA HIS A 777 39.51 -3.75 -1.07
C HIS A 777 40.86 -3.19 -0.62
N GLN A 778 40.98 -2.72 0.61
CA GLN A 778 42.24 -2.27 1.18
C GLN A 778 43.29 -3.41 1.24
N PHE A 779 42.84 -4.62 1.58
CA PHE A 779 43.72 -5.82 1.63
C PHE A 779 44.33 -6.14 0.25
N ILE A 780 43.56 -6.13 -0.84
CA ILE A 780 44.10 -6.40 -2.19
C ILE A 780 44.99 -5.26 -2.72
N LEU A 781 44.79 -4.04 -2.22
CA LEU A 781 45.66 -2.90 -2.51
C LEU A 781 46.94 -2.84 -1.65
N ASP A 782 47.17 -3.86 -0.82
CA ASP A 782 48.30 -3.97 0.12
C ASP A 782 48.39 -2.81 1.11
N GLN A 783 47.24 -2.21 1.47
CA GLN A 783 47.10 -1.14 2.45
C GLN A 783 47.08 -1.69 3.88
N ASP A 784 47.34 -0.85 4.89
CA ASP A 784 47.22 -1.24 6.30
C ASP A 784 45.75 -1.40 6.71
N ILE A 785 45.27 -2.63 6.81
CA ILE A 785 43.88 -2.96 7.15
C ILE A 785 43.57 -2.93 8.65
N ARG A 786 44.61 -2.82 9.53
CA ARG A 786 44.44 -2.92 10.98
C ARG A 786 43.47 -1.89 11.58
N PRO A 787 43.52 -0.58 11.20
CA PRO A 787 42.61 0.39 11.76
C PRO A 787 41.16 0.09 11.43
N LEU A 788 40.87 -0.30 10.16
CA LEU A 788 39.51 -0.62 9.71
C LEU A 788 39.00 -1.94 10.31
N ALA A 789 39.84 -2.96 10.38
CA ALA A 789 39.48 -4.23 11.00
C ALA A 789 39.19 -4.08 12.50
N GLN A 790 40.01 -3.29 13.25
CA GLN A 790 39.72 -2.97 14.65
C GLN A 790 38.41 -2.22 14.82
N ARG A 791 38.10 -1.27 13.92
CA ARG A 791 36.83 -0.56 13.89
C ARG A 791 35.66 -1.51 13.63
N LEU A 792 35.81 -2.43 12.70
CA LEU A 792 34.75 -3.41 12.37
C LEU A 792 34.52 -4.39 13.54
N VAL A 793 35.59 -4.90 14.18
CA VAL A 793 35.44 -5.77 15.35
C VAL A 793 34.77 -5.03 16.52
N ALA A 794 35.19 -3.79 16.81
CA ALA A 794 34.56 -2.98 17.85
C ALA A 794 33.09 -2.67 17.53
N PHE A 795 32.79 -2.47 16.26
CA PHE A 795 31.43 -2.20 15.75
C PHE A 795 30.50 -3.40 15.92
N LEU A 796 31.01 -4.64 15.62
CA LEU A 796 30.23 -5.87 15.72
C LEU A 796 30.20 -6.46 17.15
N ASN A 797 31.07 -5.99 18.07
CA ASN A 797 31.14 -6.47 19.45
C ASN A 797 30.91 -5.30 20.42
N PRO A 798 29.71 -4.70 20.49
CA PRO A 798 29.44 -3.64 21.46
C PRO A 798 29.54 -4.17 22.88
N ALA A 799 29.94 -3.29 23.82
CA ALA A 799 30.29 -3.61 25.21
C ALA A 799 29.14 -4.25 26.05
N ASP A 800 27.92 -4.25 25.56
CA ASP A 800 26.76 -4.90 26.17
C ASP A 800 26.56 -6.29 25.54
N ASN A 801 27.18 -7.28 26.09
CA ASN A 801 27.23 -8.70 25.72
C ASN A 801 25.89 -9.45 25.51
N GLN A 802 24.79 -8.80 25.16
CA GLN A 802 23.48 -9.44 25.03
C GLN A 802 23.15 -10.01 23.63
N LEU A 803 24.07 -9.99 22.67
CA LEU A 803 23.67 -10.04 21.27
C LEU A 803 24.43 -11.00 20.35
N ILE A 804 25.17 -12.02 20.84
CA ILE A 804 25.97 -12.89 19.98
C ILE A 804 25.29 -14.25 19.70
N ASP A 805 24.02 -14.23 19.24
CA ASP A 805 23.35 -15.46 18.79
C ASP A 805 23.00 -15.42 17.28
N ASP A 806 23.57 -14.47 16.51
CA ASP A 806 23.39 -14.41 15.06
C ASP A 806 24.56 -15.05 14.32
N PRO A 807 24.33 -16.12 13.54
CA PRO A 807 25.39 -16.77 12.78
C PRO A 807 26.06 -15.82 11.76
N HIS A 808 25.39 -14.85 11.20
CA HIS A 808 25.96 -13.88 10.26
C HIS A 808 26.95 -12.93 10.96
N GLN A 809 26.60 -12.45 12.15
CA GLN A 809 27.51 -11.60 12.94
C GLN A 809 28.76 -12.40 13.37
N LEU A 810 28.55 -13.62 13.85
CA LEU A 810 29.66 -14.51 14.23
C LEU A 810 30.58 -14.80 13.06
N ILE A 811 30.02 -15.04 11.86
CA ILE A 811 30.81 -15.23 10.63
C ILE A 811 31.56 -13.95 10.25
N ASN A 812 30.91 -12.77 10.33
CA ASN A 812 31.56 -11.51 10.01
C ASN A 812 32.73 -11.22 10.97
N LEU A 813 32.60 -11.49 12.28
CA LEU A 813 33.68 -11.38 13.25
C LEU A 813 34.80 -12.39 12.94
N ALA A 814 34.45 -13.65 12.72
CA ALA A 814 35.41 -14.69 12.39
C ALA A 814 36.22 -14.34 11.14
N ASN A 815 35.55 -13.94 10.06
CA ASN A 815 36.17 -13.58 8.79
C ASN A 815 37.08 -12.35 8.93
N THR A 816 36.65 -11.35 9.74
CA THR A 816 37.50 -10.19 10.04
C THR A 816 38.81 -10.60 10.73
N HIS A 817 38.72 -11.48 11.73
CA HIS A 817 39.90 -12.01 12.41
C HIS A 817 40.73 -12.91 11.50
N LEU A 818 40.14 -13.73 10.64
CA LEU A 818 40.88 -14.53 9.66
C LEU A 818 41.62 -13.66 8.65
N LEU A 819 40.98 -12.58 8.16
CA LEU A 819 41.64 -11.66 7.24
C LEU A 819 42.79 -10.91 7.92
N MET A 820 42.58 -10.49 9.18
CA MET A 820 43.64 -9.92 10.01
C MET A 820 44.81 -10.90 10.24
N ALA A 821 44.49 -12.15 10.56
CA ALA A 821 45.50 -13.19 10.74
C ALA A 821 46.31 -13.39 9.45
N ASN A 822 45.64 -13.45 8.29
CA ASN A 822 46.31 -13.57 6.99
C ASN A 822 47.19 -12.34 6.69
N TYR A 823 46.69 -11.12 6.95
CA TYR A 823 47.45 -9.89 6.77
C TYR A 823 48.70 -9.88 7.67
N LEU A 824 48.55 -10.15 8.98
CA LEU A 824 49.68 -10.20 9.92
C LEU A 824 50.69 -11.32 9.58
N HIS A 825 50.17 -12.48 9.13
CA HIS A 825 51.03 -13.59 8.64
C HIS A 825 51.90 -13.13 7.45
N ARG A 826 51.32 -12.44 6.46
CA ARG A 826 52.07 -11.88 5.32
C ARG A 826 53.13 -10.87 5.76
N GLN A 827 52.83 -10.10 6.82
CA GLN A 827 53.79 -9.13 7.42
C GLN A 827 54.79 -9.75 8.38
N GLN A 828 54.80 -11.07 8.53
CA GLN A 828 55.64 -11.81 9.49
C GLN A 828 55.45 -11.36 10.95
N LEU A 829 54.24 -10.92 11.31
CA LEU A 829 53.85 -10.52 12.66
C LEU A 829 53.06 -11.65 13.36
N SER A 830 52.96 -11.58 14.69
CA SER A 830 52.16 -12.55 15.46
C SER A 830 50.65 -12.38 15.15
N TYR A 831 49.96 -13.48 14.86
CA TYR A 831 48.55 -13.53 14.51
C TYR A 831 47.74 -14.52 15.36
N THR A 832 48.38 -15.14 16.37
CA THR A 832 47.76 -16.20 17.20
C THR A 832 46.49 -15.74 17.92
N GLU A 833 46.46 -14.50 18.41
CA GLU A 833 45.28 -13.93 19.06
C GLU A 833 44.06 -13.91 18.13
N HIS A 834 44.27 -13.42 16.91
CA HIS A 834 43.19 -13.37 15.90
C HIS A 834 42.73 -14.78 15.49
N MET A 835 43.63 -15.75 15.45
CA MET A 835 43.26 -17.16 15.18
C MET A 835 42.38 -17.73 16.27
N ASN A 836 42.70 -17.50 17.53
CA ASN A 836 41.91 -18.00 18.67
C ASN A 836 40.51 -17.37 18.68
N LEU A 837 40.39 -16.06 18.42
CA LEU A 837 39.12 -15.38 18.34
C LEU A 837 38.27 -15.85 17.14
N ALA A 838 38.89 -16.06 15.98
CA ALA A 838 38.21 -16.62 14.82
C ALA A 838 37.68 -18.03 15.12
N GLU A 839 38.47 -18.88 15.79
CA GLU A 839 38.05 -20.22 16.18
C GLU A 839 36.84 -20.19 17.13
N GLU A 840 36.87 -19.31 18.12
CA GLU A 840 35.77 -19.13 19.07
C GLU A 840 34.46 -18.77 18.33
N TYR A 841 34.49 -17.75 17.47
CA TYR A 841 33.29 -17.31 16.73
C TYR A 841 32.80 -18.36 15.72
N ILE A 842 33.72 -19.08 15.03
CA ILE A 842 33.34 -20.18 14.13
C ILE A 842 32.65 -21.30 14.89
N ASN A 843 33.16 -21.67 16.06
CA ASN A 843 32.58 -22.74 16.87
C ASN A 843 31.19 -22.34 17.38
N GLN A 844 30.98 -21.09 17.77
CA GLN A 844 29.65 -20.56 18.13
C GLN A 844 28.72 -20.60 16.93
N ALA A 845 29.14 -20.15 15.74
CA ALA A 845 28.35 -20.18 14.53
C ALA A 845 27.92 -21.60 14.12
N LEU A 846 28.82 -22.58 14.27
CA LEU A 846 28.56 -23.99 14.01
C LEU A 846 27.55 -24.63 14.98
N GLN A 847 27.41 -24.11 16.20
CA GLN A 847 26.32 -24.55 17.10
C GLN A 847 24.95 -24.17 16.58
N ILE A 848 24.84 -23.06 15.84
CA ILE A 848 23.58 -22.54 15.28
C ILE A 848 23.29 -23.18 13.92
N ASN A 849 24.31 -23.26 13.03
CA ASN A 849 24.13 -23.81 11.67
C ASN A 849 25.38 -24.60 11.26
N THR A 850 25.27 -25.95 11.26
CA THR A 850 26.35 -26.87 10.95
C THR A 850 26.65 -27.03 9.46
N THR A 851 25.74 -26.61 8.57
CA THR A 851 25.78 -26.90 7.13
C THR A 851 25.96 -25.67 6.25
N HIS A 852 25.97 -24.48 6.83
CA HIS A 852 26.08 -23.24 6.06
C HIS A 852 27.42 -23.12 5.34
N PRO A 853 27.45 -22.98 3.98
CA PRO A 853 28.69 -23.01 3.22
C PRO A 853 29.77 -22.02 3.70
N SER A 854 29.36 -20.78 4.03
CA SER A 854 30.28 -19.74 4.50
C SER A 854 30.96 -20.10 5.84
N ILE A 855 30.23 -20.76 6.77
CA ILE A 855 30.82 -21.22 8.04
C ILE A 855 31.85 -22.30 7.78
N LEU A 856 31.53 -23.26 6.90
CA LEU A 856 32.47 -24.33 6.51
C LEU A 856 33.72 -23.75 5.85
N ILE A 857 33.60 -22.75 5.00
CA ILE A 857 34.72 -22.02 4.35
C ILE A 857 35.57 -21.33 5.41
N SER A 858 34.98 -20.59 6.33
CA SER A 858 35.73 -19.89 7.40
C SER A 858 36.46 -20.87 8.28
N LYS A 859 35.85 -22.03 8.62
CA LYS A 859 36.51 -23.11 9.37
C LYS A 859 37.68 -23.72 8.60
N ALA A 860 37.50 -23.97 7.30
CA ALA A 860 38.56 -24.49 6.45
C ALA A 860 39.73 -23.50 6.33
N GLN A 861 39.47 -22.20 6.19
CA GLN A 861 40.50 -21.14 6.19
C GLN A 861 41.25 -21.08 7.52
N LEU A 862 40.52 -21.15 8.65
CA LEU A 862 41.11 -21.22 9.98
C LEU A 862 42.08 -22.40 10.10
N MET A 863 41.65 -23.60 9.75
CA MET A 863 42.45 -24.82 9.80
C MET A 863 43.69 -24.74 8.89
N THR A 864 43.57 -24.03 7.76
CA THR A 864 44.73 -23.81 6.87
C THR A 864 45.77 -22.88 7.49
N LEU A 865 45.33 -21.84 8.25
CA LEU A 865 46.20 -20.87 8.89
C LEU A 865 46.74 -21.35 10.25
N GLN A 866 46.13 -22.36 10.89
CA GLN A 866 46.62 -22.87 12.18
C GLN A 866 48.03 -23.44 12.03
N GLU A 867 48.99 -22.89 12.79
CA GLU A 867 50.28 -23.46 12.98
C GLU A 867 50.20 -24.66 13.95
N ALA A 868 49.52 -25.73 13.53
CA ALA A 868 49.61 -26.94 14.35
C ALA A 868 51.03 -27.48 14.38
N THR A 869 51.55 -27.69 15.55
CA THR A 869 52.82 -28.31 15.85
C THR A 869 53.03 -29.58 15.00
N GLY A 870 53.59 -29.42 13.80
CA GLY A 870 54.08 -30.48 12.93
C GLY A 870 53.05 -31.21 12.06
N ASP A 871 51.76 -31.10 12.29
CA ASP A 871 50.70 -31.79 11.55
C ASP A 871 49.57 -30.82 11.18
N ARG A 872 49.78 -30.03 10.13
CA ARG A 872 48.71 -29.20 9.53
C ARG A 872 47.69 -30.12 8.87
N ASN A 873 46.44 -30.10 9.33
CA ASN A 873 45.39 -30.97 8.79
C ASN A 873 44.77 -30.36 7.53
N TYR A 874 45.57 -30.17 6.48
CA TYR A 874 45.13 -29.64 5.18
C TYR A 874 44.05 -30.53 4.55
N GLN A 875 44.08 -31.86 4.81
CA GLN A 875 43.06 -32.76 4.30
C GLN A 875 41.68 -32.42 4.87
N ALA A 876 41.58 -32.22 6.18
CA ALA A 876 40.31 -31.85 6.81
C ALA A 876 39.82 -30.45 6.35
N ALA A 877 40.74 -29.50 6.14
CA ALA A 877 40.38 -28.20 5.56
C ALA A 877 39.83 -28.36 4.12
N ASN A 878 40.51 -29.15 3.28
CA ASN A 878 40.06 -29.43 1.93
C ASN A 878 38.72 -30.19 1.88
N ASP A 879 38.47 -31.08 2.83
CA ASP A 879 37.16 -31.78 2.95
C ASP A 879 36.02 -30.80 3.28
N LEU A 880 36.28 -29.80 4.11
CA LEU A 880 35.33 -28.74 4.40
C LEU A 880 35.04 -27.82 3.18
N PHE A 881 36.10 -27.46 2.43
CA PHE A 881 35.92 -26.76 1.16
C PHE A 881 35.10 -27.58 0.16
N ALA A 882 35.40 -28.90 0.06
CA ALA A 882 34.64 -29.79 -0.80
C ALA A 882 33.19 -29.92 -0.38
N GLN A 883 32.90 -29.96 0.92
CA GLN A 883 31.51 -29.94 1.44
C GLN A 883 30.79 -28.63 1.08
N ALA A 884 31.43 -27.48 1.29
CA ALA A 884 30.84 -26.18 0.93
C ALA A 884 30.61 -26.06 -0.57
N LEU A 885 31.56 -26.49 -1.39
CA LEU A 885 31.44 -26.50 -2.85
C LEU A 885 30.48 -27.58 -3.37
N ALA A 886 30.21 -28.64 -2.61
CA ALA A 886 29.15 -29.59 -2.97
C ALA A 886 27.75 -28.96 -2.88
N VAL A 887 27.57 -28.03 -1.95
CA VAL A 887 26.34 -27.24 -1.82
C VAL A 887 26.25 -26.21 -2.94
N PHE A 888 27.38 -25.52 -3.24
CA PHE A 888 27.39 -24.48 -4.30
C PHE A 888 28.67 -24.62 -5.17
N PRO A 889 28.66 -25.48 -6.20
CA PRO A 889 29.85 -25.83 -6.98
C PRO A 889 30.46 -24.68 -7.78
N GLU A 890 29.67 -23.74 -8.22
CA GLU A 890 30.08 -22.61 -9.08
C GLU A 890 30.17 -21.29 -8.32
N GLN A 891 30.23 -21.27 -7.00
CA GLN A 891 30.38 -20.05 -6.23
C GLN A 891 31.81 -19.51 -6.33
N PRO A 892 32.04 -18.39 -7.07
CA PRO A 892 33.38 -18.00 -7.45
C PRO A 892 34.23 -17.52 -6.25
N TYR A 893 33.64 -16.94 -5.23
CA TYR A 893 34.33 -16.49 -4.02
C TYR A 893 34.70 -17.69 -3.12
N HIS A 894 33.96 -18.77 -3.09
CA HIS A 894 34.35 -20.02 -2.41
C HIS A 894 35.53 -20.69 -3.11
N LEU A 895 35.52 -20.70 -4.46
CA LEU A 895 36.62 -21.17 -5.26
C LEU A 895 37.91 -20.38 -5.02
N GLN A 896 37.78 -19.04 -4.96
CA GLN A 896 38.89 -18.14 -4.63
C GLN A 896 39.44 -18.42 -3.20
N SER A 897 38.54 -18.54 -2.22
CA SER A 897 38.94 -18.85 -0.84
C SER A 897 39.67 -20.17 -0.75
N TRP A 898 39.18 -21.18 -1.50
CA TRP A 898 39.88 -22.47 -1.58
C TRP A 898 41.25 -22.35 -2.26
N ALA A 899 41.33 -21.58 -3.38
CA ALA A 899 42.60 -21.34 -4.07
C ALA A 899 43.61 -20.64 -3.15
N ASN A 900 43.22 -19.66 -2.36
CA ASN A 900 44.05 -18.99 -1.38
C ASN A 900 44.57 -19.96 -0.30
N SER A 901 43.72 -20.83 0.22
CA SER A 901 44.07 -21.85 1.21
C SER A 901 45.04 -22.90 0.63
N LEU A 902 44.80 -23.33 -0.62
CA LEU A 902 45.70 -24.26 -1.33
C LEU A 902 47.04 -23.60 -1.65
N LEU A 903 47.07 -22.31 -2.00
CA LEU A 903 48.32 -21.57 -2.16
C LEU A 903 49.13 -21.54 -0.83
N LEU A 904 48.45 -21.26 0.28
CA LEU A 904 49.08 -21.27 1.60
C LEU A 904 49.56 -22.68 2.00
N GLN A 905 48.82 -23.72 1.63
CA GLN A 905 49.25 -25.10 1.77
C GLN A 905 50.52 -25.36 0.96
N ALA A 906 50.55 -24.93 -0.33
CA ALA A 906 51.73 -25.11 -1.17
C ALA A 906 52.98 -24.40 -0.61
N GLN A 907 52.80 -23.20 -0.06
CA GLN A 907 53.90 -22.42 0.57
C GLN A 907 54.49 -23.05 1.81
N ASN A 908 53.75 -23.95 2.45
CA ASN A 908 54.15 -24.56 3.74
C ASN A 908 54.33 -26.09 3.70
N SER A 909 54.23 -26.73 2.51
CA SER A 909 54.36 -28.17 2.33
C SER A 909 55.69 -28.52 1.65
N GLU A 910 56.15 -29.79 1.78
CA GLU A 910 57.32 -30.33 1.09
C GLU A 910 57.04 -30.63 -0.39
N ASP A 911 58.05 -30.72 -1.26
CA ASP A 911 58.01 -30.63 -2.73
C ASP A 911 56.80 -31.29 -3.42
N ASN A 912 56.53 -32.54 -3.22
CA ASN A 912 55.42 -33.23 -3.94
C ASN A 912 54.03 -32.80 -3.50
N GLN A 913 53.80 -32.43 -2.25
CA GLN A 913 52.52 -31.95 -1.75
C GLN A 913 52.34 -30.48 -2.11
N SER A 914 53.41 -29.70 -2.20
CA SER A 914 53.43 -28.34 -2.66
C SER A 914 52.93 -28.23 -4.11
N ASP A 915 53.43 -29.07 -5.03
CA ASP A 915 53.08 -29.08 -6.43
C ASP A 915 51.60 -29.46 -6.66
N GLU A 916 51.10 -30.46 -5.94
CA GLU A 916 49.69 -30.87 -6.02
C GLU A 916 48.76 -29.77 -5.51
N ALA A 917 49.05 -29.14 -4.37
CA ALA A 917 48.27 -28.06 -3.81
C ALA A 917 48.25 -26.85 -4.77
N LEU A 918 49.39 -26.53 -5.37
CA LEU A 918 49.52 -25.43 -6.32
C LEU A 918 48.71 -25.66 -7.61
N LEU A 919 48.74 -26.88 -8.14
CA LEU A 919 47.92 -27.25 -9.29
C LEU A 919 46.44 -27.11 -8.99
N ARG A 920 45.98 -27.60 -7.86
CA ARG A 920 44.58 -27.44 -7.43
C ARG A 920 44.21 -26.00 -7.16
N ALA A 921 45.11 -25.17 -6.62
CA ALA A 921 44.93 -23.73 -6.46
C ALA A 921 44.69 -23.04 -7.82
N GLN A 922 45.51 -23.40 -8.81
CA GLN A 922 45.42 -22.91 -10.18
C GLN A 922 44.11 -23.33 -10.83
N GLU A 923 43.67 -24.57 -10.64
CA GLU A 923 42.37 -25.03 -11.16
C GLU A 923 41.21 -24.28 -10.52
N ALA A 924 41.20 -24.09 -9.19
CA ALA A 924 40.15 -23.40 -8.46
C ALA A 924 40.06 -21.94 -8.90
N ILE A 925 41.18 -21.20 -8.97
CA ILE A 925 41.15 -19.81 -9.37
C ILE A 925 40.82 -19.62 -10.86
N THR A 926 41.22 -20.55 -11.73
CA THR A 926 40.88 -20.55 -13.15
C THR A 926 39.37 -20.69 -13.33
N LYS A 927 38.71 -21.56 -12.55
CA LYS A 927 37.26 -21.67 -12.56
C LYS A 927 36.57 -20.35 -12.14
N ALA A 928 37.06 -19.71 -11.06
CA ALA A 928 36.54 -18.41 -10.62
C ALA A 928 36.71 -17.34 -11.70
N LEU A 929 37.89 -17.25 -12.32
CA LEU A 929 38.19 -16.32 -13.42
C LEU A 929 37.43 -16.65 -14.72
N THR A 930 37.02 -17.89 -14.92
CA THR A 930 36.14 -18.22 -16.06
C THR A 930 34.74 -17.61 -15.90
N ILE A 931 34.30 -17.49 -14.64
CA ILE A 931 33.02 -16.87 -14.33
C ILE A 931 33.14 -15.35 -14.41
N ASP A 932 34.15 -14.76 -13.73
CA ASP A 932 34.39 -13.31 -13.77
C ASP A 932 35.88 -12.97 -14.00
N PRO A 933 36.30 -12.86 -15.29
CA PRO A 933 37.69 -12.60 -15.64
C PRO A 933 38.24 -11.25 -15.17
N LYS A 934 37.40 -10.28 -14.88
CA LYS A 934 37.78 -8.92 -14.51
C LYS A 934 37.84 -8.68 -13.01
N ASN A 935 37.37 -9.61 -12.23
CA ASN A 935 37.29 -9.48 -10.78
C ASN A 935 38.69 -9.29 -10.15
N PRO A 936 38.95 -8.13 -9.53
CA PRO A 936 40.28 -7.82 -8.99
C PRO A 936 40.70 -8.74 -7.83
N PHE A 937 39.73 -9.26 -7.08
CA PHE A 937 40.01 -10.22 -5.99
C PHE A 937 40.53 -11.54 -6.56
N PHE A 938 39.96 -12.05 -7.68
CA PHE A 938 40.39 -13.27 -8.35
C PHE A 938 41.73 -13.06 -9.05
N GLN A 939 41.91 -11.90 -9.72
CA GLN A 939 43.20 -11.53 -10.35
C GLN A 939 44.34 -11.42 -9.33
N HIS A 940 44.05 -10.83 -8.15
CA HIS A 940 45.04 -10.78 -7.06
C HIS A 940 45.47 -12.19 -6.62
N THR A 941 44.51 -13.10 -6.41
CA THR A 941 44.84 -14.50 -6.06
C THR A 941 45.62 -15.20 -7.16
N GLN A 942 45.23 -15.01 -8.44
CA GLN A 942 46.00 -15.55 -9.58
C GLN A 942 47.44 -15.02 -9.64
N ALA A 943 47.64 -13.70 -9.40
CA ALA A 943 48.95 -13.07 -9.38
C ALA A 943 49.81 -13.65 -8.26
N ALA A 944 49.26 -13.90 -7.05
CA ALA A 944 49.95 -14.54 -5.94
C ALA A 944 50.38 -15.98 -6.28
N ILE A 945 49.49 -16.77 -6.93
CA ILE A 945 49.82 -18.14 -7.38
C ILE A 945 50.97 -18.11 -8.41
N ASN A 946 50.86 -17.21 -9.41
CA ASN A 946 51.91 -17.10 -10.44
C ASN A 946 53.28 -16.65 -9.86
N ALA A 947 53.26 -15.72 -8.89
CA ALA A 947 54.49 -15.26 -8.22
C ALA A 947 55.18 -16.41 -7.44
N TRP A 948 54.39 -17.26 -6.76
CA TRP A 948 54.91 -18.44 -6.08
C TRP A 948 55.47 -19.46 -7.06
N GLN A 949 54.78 -19.77 -8.18
CA GLN A 949 55.27 -20.66 -9.24
C GLN A 949 56.61 -20.21 -9.81
N GLN A 950 56.80 -18.90 -10.01
CA GLN A 950 58.07 -18.36 -10.49
C GLN A 950 59.17 -18.48 -9.47
N SER A 951 58.90 -18.35 -8.16
CA SER A 951 59.88 -18.45 -7.08
C SER A 951 60.35 -19.87 -6.83
N THR A 952 59.53 -20.87 -7.15
CA THR A 952 59.85 -22.31 -6.94
C THR A 952 60.51 -22.95 -8.16
N ASN A 953 60.40 -22.35 -9.35
CA ASN A 953 61.05 -22.79 -10.59
C ASN A 953 62.49 -22.25 -10.73
N HIS A 954 63.00 -21.45 -9.78
CA HIS A 954 64.38 -20.98 -9.63
C HIS A 954 65.09 -21.63 -8.44
#